data_fd0046b99a7f5b8f6266808d43cc6c07
#
_entry.id   fd0046b99a7f5b8f6266808d43cc6c07
#
_cell.length_a   1.000
_cell.length_b   1.000
_cell.length_c   1.000
_cell.angle_alpha   90.00
_cell.angle_beta   90.00
_cell.angle_gamma   90.00
#
_symmetry.space_group_name_H-M   'P 1'
#
loop_
_entity.id
_entity.type
_entity.pdbx_description
1 polymer ?
#
loop_
_entity_poly.entity_id
_entity_poly.type
_entity_poly.pdbx_seq_one_letter_code
_entity_poly.pdbx_strand_id
1 'polypeptide(L)'
;MTSKNLFLKLQREDMKRRVWSIALSMLGFFLLFTVVCAMEVSNYAYRIKTMGEFDSNIKEWIHNQVIRFIGPANELVIVITMVCAVVCGLSGFFYLHSKKKVDLFHSIPVRREKLFAITYLNGLLIYIVPYMINLLLCYIILGINNHMVMEVFLSGLTAFGFNIIYYLLIYTIAIVAVMLTGNIVVSFLGTAVFYLYGSFIVGIKDTYFNEFFMTYLSVNDTERMIVEMSPLGNYVSTADKIIEGYGSDIIGRIIAVIVLIIALIAFATFLYKKRPSEAAGKAMAFEISRPIIKLALVIPISLAGGILFMSISNSHDIAWLIFGLIFALVISYGIIEIIYNFDVRKALHGVYYLLGSAVAVGVIVCIFQFDLFNYDTYIPKQNDVKTISVAIGGLDGYIRYYDFDYSSSGGTYNHNYQLDHMEISNPEPAYELAKIGIEQVKSIKSVNKNYKSMYNVVDTDAINTKFYTYKVKYTLDNERNIYREYTIPVDSTYDLLKDIYIDLDYKKGHYPIYMWNADDVNSISCSNLFEDKKFSLNDFEKKQFIEIYKEELNNNSLDDTISIQPTATLIFETNNYDFNYYVYPTFTNTINFLNDRGFDGTRVVGTEDIKEIFVENFNIRLEDAEGEKHGITYAESTQVATKEVKGIAIDREGTKTYTDPASIMEIYPAIIPGDFYWDNSVFIDVENSIEVIVTINIDDYENFITRSYYFKANEIPEFVIRDINYK
;
A
#
# COMPACT_ATOMS: atom_id res chain seq x y z
N MET A 1 -49.61 31.90 17.45
CA MET A 1 -48.76 30.72 17.56
C MET A 1 -47.34 31.13 17.93
N THR A 2 -46.79 30.59 19.00
CA THR A 2 -45.40 30.88 19.36
C THR A 2 -44.44 30.32 18.32
N SER A 3 -43.35 31.03 18.03
CA SER A 3 -42.30 30.61 17.03
C SER A 3 -41.82 29.19 17.23
N LYS A 4 -41.83 28.69 18.46
CA LYS A 4 -41.45 27.32 18.85
C LYS A 4 -42.42 26.23 18.37
N ASN A 5 -43.73 26.50 18.45
CA ASN A 5 -44.78 25.59 17.99
C ASN A 5 -44.78 25.44 16.45
N LEU A 6 -44.44 26.53 15.74
CA LEU A 6 -44.35 26.49 14.29
C LEU A 6 -43.12 25.67 13.82
N PHE A 7 -41.98 25.78 14.51
CA PHE A 7 -40.77 25.00 14.20
C PHE A 7 -41.04 23.48 14.31
N LEU A 8 -41.56 23.00 15.43
CA LEU A 8 -41.89 21.60 15.66
C LEU A 8 -42.94 21.06 14.68
N LYS A 9 -43.93 21.88 14.31
CA LYS A 9 -44.93 21.49 13.32
C LYS A 9 -44.35 21.32 11.94
N LEU A 10 -43.47 22.20 11.49
CA LEU A 10 -42.78 22.10 10.22
C LEU A 10 -41.80 20.90 10.21
N GLN A 11 -41.10 20.69 11.32
CA GLN A 11 -40.22 19.53 11.47
C GLN A 11 -40.98 18.21 11.29
N ARG A 12 -42.15 18.09 11.96
CA ARG A 12 -43.02 16.92 11.84
C ARG A 12 -43.55 16.68 10.40
N GLU A 13 -43.94 17.76 9.73
CA GLU A 13 -44.44 17.69 8.34
C GLU A 13 -43.33 17.32 7.36
N ASP A 14 -42.11 17.80 7.56
CA ASP A 14 -40.93 17.39 6.74
C ASP A 14 -40.60 15.91 6.98
N MET A 15 -40.60 15.42 8.23
CA MET A 15 -40.40 14.00 8.57
C MET A 15 -41.46 13.11 7.92
N LYS A 16 -42.73 13.50 7.90
CA LYS A 16 -43.79 12.74 7.20
C LYS A 16 -43.53 12.56 5.70
N ARG A 17 -42.96 13.57 5.06
CA ARG A 17 -42.60 13.51 3.63
C ARG A 17 -41.41 12.62 3.36
N ARG A 18 -40.59 12.36 4.37
CA ARG A 18 -39.33 11.58 4.30
C ARG A 18 -39.46 10.21 4.96
N VAL A 19 -40.68 9.69 5.18
CA VAL A 19 -40.93 8.37 5.80
C VAL A 19 -40.18 7.25 5.06
N TRP A 20 -40.10 7.33 3.73
CA TRP A 20 -39.36 6.35 2.95
C TRP A 20 -37.86 6.32 3.29
N SER A 21 -37.24 7.47 3.57
CA SER A 21 -35.83 7.55 3.99
C SER A 21 -35.62 6.95 5.39
N ILE A 22 -36.60 7.15 6.29
CA ILE A 22 -36.62 6.53 7.62
C ILE A 22 -36.73 5.01 7.51
N ALA A 23 -37.66 4.53 6.65
CA ALA A 23 -37.84 3.11 6.42
C ALA A 23 -36.59 2.47 5.80
N LEU A 24 -35.96 3.15 4.82
CA LEU A 24 -34.73 2.68 4.19
C LEU A 24 -33.57 2.60 5.20
N SER A 25 -33.38 3.65 6.03
CA SER A 25 -32.35 3.67 7.06
C SER A 25 -32.58 2.59 8.11
N MET A 26 -33.84 2.44 8.59
CA MET A 26 -34.19 1.40 9.57
C MET A 26 -33.98 0.00 9.03
N LEU A 27 -34.42 -0.27 7.79
CA LEU A 27 -34.24 -1.55 7.11
C LEU A 27 -32.74 -1.85 6.86
N GLY A 28 -31.97 -0.86 6.41
CA GLY A 28 -30.55 -0.97 6.18
C GLY A 28 -29.81 -1.40 7.44
N PHE A 29 -29.98 -0.66 8.54
CA PHE A 29 -29.35 -1.02 9.82
C PHE A 29 -29.86 -2.36 10.36
N PHE A 30 -31.15 -2.64 10.21
CA PHE A 30 -31.71 -3.92 10.68
C PHE A 30 -31.08 -5.11 9.95
N LEU A 31 -31.03 -5.08 8.62
CA LEU A 31 -30.51 -6.21 7.83
C LEU A 31 -28.97 -6.33 7.93
N LEU A 32 -28.25 -5.24 7.75
CA LEU A 32 -26.79 -5.28 7.62
C LEU A 32 -26.05 -5.15 8.96
N PHE A 33 -26.73 -4.80 10.04
CA PHE A 33 -26.10 -4.69 11.35
C PHE A 33 -26.75 -5.66 12.35
N THR A 34 -28.06 -5.56 12.63
CA THR A 34 -28.71 -6.41 13.65
C THR A 34 -28.79 -7.87 13.24
N VAL A 35 -29.21 -8.15 11.99
CA VAL A 35 -29.31 -9.53 11.49
C VAL A 35 -27.92 -10.16 11.37
N VAL A 36 -26.94 -9.43 10.83
CA VAL A 36 -25.56 -9.92 10.74
C VAL A 36 -24.97 -10.16 12.14
N CYS A 37 -25.24 -9.29 13.12
CA CYS A 37 -24.86 -9.55 14.52
C CYS A 37 -25.40 -10.88 15.03
N ALA A 38 -26.65 -11.19 14.76
CA ALA A 38 -27.24 -12.48 15.17
C ALA A 38 -26.61 -13.67 14.45
N MET A 39 -26.28 -13.51 13.17
CA MET A 39 -25.57 -14.54 12.38
C MET A 39 -24.14 -14.78 12.91
N GLU A 40 -23.37 -13.72 13.19
CA GLU A 40 -22.03 -13.85 13.74
C GLU A 40 -22.03 -14.53 15.10
N VAL A 41 -22.93 -14.16 16.00
CA VAL A 41 -23.08 -14.83 17.30
C VAL A 41 -23.39 -16.31 17.13
N SER A 42 -24.24 -16.67 16.14
CA SER A 42 -24.55 -18.09 15.81
C SER A 42 -23.30 -18.81 15.29
N ASN A 43 -22.48 -18.15 14.45
CA ASN A 43 -21.22 -18.68 13.93
C ASN A 43 -20.21 -18.92 15.08
N TYR A 44 -20.13 -18.02 16.05
CA TYR A 44 -19.26 -18.19 17.23
C TYR A 44 -19.70 -19.39 18.07
N ALA A 45 -20.99 -19.55 18.32
CA ALA A 45 -21.52 -20.70 19.03
C ALA A 45 -21.21 -22.04 18.30
N TYR A 46 -21.31 -22.05 16.97
CA TYR A 46 -20.94 -23.22 16.16
C TYR A 46 -19.42 -23.52 16.27
N ARG A 47 -18.55 -22.52 16.18
CA ARG A 47 -17.10 -22.70 16.30
C ARG A 47 -16.69 -23.23 17.68
N ILE A 48 -17.26 -22.71 18.77
CA ILE A 48 -17.03 -23.21 20.14
C ILE A 48 -17.39 -24.68 20.22
N LYS A 49 -18.52 -25.09 19.63
CA LYS A 49 -18.99 -26.48 19.65
C LYS A 49 -18.11 -27.43 18.85
N THR A 50 -17.50 -26.98 17.75
CA THR A 50 -16.68 -27.82 16.85
C THR A 50 -15.22 -27.91 17.28
N MET A 51 -14.65 -26.86 17.88
CA MET A 51 -13.22 -26.80 18.26
C MET A 51 -12.98 -27.08 19.75
N GLY A 52 -14.02 -27.09 20.58
CA GLY A 52 -13.98 -27.40 22.02
C GLY A 52 -13.95 -26.16 22.93
N GLU A 53 -14.63 -26.25 24.07
CA GLU A 53 -14.77 -25.14 25.04
C GLU A 53 -13.46 -24.78 25.80
N PHE A 54 -12.41 -25.59 25.69
CA PHE A 54 -11.22 -25.49 26.53
C PHE A 54 -10.07 -24.69 25.91
N ASP A 55 -10.20 -24.19 24.67
CA ASP A 55 -9.16 -23.39 24.07
C ASP A 55 -9.33 -21.91 24.45
N SER A 56 -8.42 -21.39 25.29
CA SER A 56 -8.39 -19.99 25.69
C SER A 56 -8.25 -19.04 24.48
N ASN A 57 -7.55 -19.47 23.45
CA ASN A 57 -7.28 -18.69 22.24
C ASN A 57 -8.55 -18.44 21.44
N ILE A 58 -9.51 -19.41 21.43
CA ILE A 58 -10.79 -19.25 20.75
C ILE A 58 -11.65 -18.18 21.45
N LYS A 59 -11.67 -18.14 22.78
CA LYS A 59 -12.46 -17.14 23.51
C LYS A 59 -11.93 -15.73 23.29
N GLU A 60 -10.62 -15.57 23.30
CA GLU A 60 -9.96 -14.30 23.03
C GLU A 60 -10.19 -13.87 21.59
N TRP A 61 -10.06 -14.77 20.62
CA TRP A 61 -10.36 -14.51 19.23
C TRP A 61 -11.83 -14.05 19.03
N ILE A 62 -12.81 -14.75 19.64
CA ILE A 62 -14.23 -14.35 19.57
C ILE A 62 -14.41 -12.96 20.19
N HIS A 63 -13.78 -12.67 21.32
CA HIS A 63 -13.84 -11.38 21.97
C HIS A 63 -13.38 -10.26 21.05
N ASN A 64 -12.23 -10.44 20.41
CA ASN A 64 -11.66 -9.50 19.45
C ASN A 64 -12.57 -9.31 18.22
N GLN A 65 -13.16 -10.40 17.70
CA GLN A 65 -14.13 -10.30 16.59
C GLN A 65 -15.38 -9.53 16.98
N VAL A 66 -15.92 -9.72 18.20
CA VAL A 66 -17.08 -8.97 18.68
C VAL A 66 -16.75 -7.48 18.81
N ILE A 67 -15.57 -7.12 19.36
CA ILE A 67 -15.12 -5.73 19.46
C ILE A 67 -14.98 -5.11 18.07
N ARG A 68 -14.38 -5.81 17.11
CA ARG A 68 -14.23 -5.34 15.73
C ARG A 68 -15.58 -5.15 15.06
N PHE A 69 -16.53 -6.09 15.24
CA PHE A 69 -17.88 -6.03 14.65
C PHE A 69 -18.71 -4.86 15.21
N ILE A 70 -18.68 -4.63 16.51
CA ILE A 70 -19.43 -3.53 17.15
C ILE A 70 -18.68 -2.18 17.00
N GLY A 71 -17.39 -2.24 16.78
CA GLY A 71 -16.47 -1.10 16.76
C GLY A 71 -16.57 -0.20 15.52
N PRO A 72 -15.73 0.83 15.48
CA PRO A 72 -15.73 1.83 14.41
C PRO A 72 -15.46 1.30 13.00
N ALA A 73 -14.67 0.23 12.86
CA ALA A 73 -14.28 -0.34 11.59
C ALA A 73 -15.23 -1.43 11.07
N ASN A 74 -16.46 -1.49 11.54
CA ASN A 74 -17.47 -2.34 10.92
C ASN A 74 -17.80 -1.83 9.51
N GLU A 75 -17.32 -2.53 8.49
CA GLU A 75 -17.48 -2.16 7.08
C GLU A 75 -18.94 -1.98 6.66
N LEU A 76 -19.83 -2.85 7.14
CA LEU A 76 -21.26 -2.77 6.81
C LEU A 76 -21.89 -1.50 7.39
N VAL A 77 -21.53 -1.12 8.62
CA VAL A 77 -22.01 0.12 9.24
C VAL A 77 -21.43 1.35 8.53
N ILE A 78 -20.16 1.29 8.11
CA ILE A 78 -19.52 2.33 7.30
C ILE A 78 -20.29 2.53 5.98
N VAL A 79 -20.56 1.46 5.24
CA VAL A 79 -21.30 1.52 3.97
C VAL A 79 -22.71 2.08 4.17
N ILE A 80 -23.46 1.61 5.17
CA ILE A 80 -24.80 2.15 5.47
C ILE A 80 -24.73 3.63 5.79
N THR A 81 -23.73 4.05 6.58
CA THR A 81 -23.53 5.46 6.96
C THR A 81 -23.30 6.32 5.73
N MET A 82 -22.43 5.87 4.82
CA MET A 82 -22.16 6.58 3.55
C MET A 82 -23.42 6.70 2.69
N VAL A 83 -24.14 5.59 2.49
CA VAL A 83 -25.38 5.58 1.69
C VAL A 83 -26.46 6.46 2.32
N CYS A 84 -26.68 6.33 3.62
CA CYS A 84 -27.67 7.17 4.32
C CYS A 84 -27.31 8.67 4.25
N ALA A 85 -26.05 9.03 4.38
CA ALA A 85 -25.60 10.41 4.29
C ALA A 85 -25.91 11.03 2.93
N VAL A 86 -25.55 10.31 1.83
CA VAL A 86 -25.84 10.75 0.47
C VAL A 86 -27.34 10.85 0.21
N VAL A 87 -28.10 9.80 0.54
CA VAL A 87 -29.55 9.75 0.32
C VAL A 87 -30.25 10.85 1.11
N CYS A 88 -29.91 11.03 2.38
CA CYS A 88 -30.51 12.08 3.22
C CYS A 88 -30.11 13.48 2.74
N GLY A 89 -28.86 13.70 2.28
CA GLY A 89 -28.39 14.97 1.76
C GLY A 89 -29.14 15.39 0.50
N LEU A 90 -29.20 14.48 -0.48
CA LEU A 90 -29.89 14.75 -1.76
C LEU A 90 -31.41 14.90 -1.56
N SER A 91 -32.05 13.96 -0.82
CA SER A 91 -33.49 13.92 -0.69
C SER A 91 -34.05 15.06 0.17
N GLY A 92 -33.32 15.49 1.20
CA GLY A 92 -33.76 16.56 2.10
C GLY A 92 -34.02 17.88 1.40
N PHE A 93 -33.14 18.22 0.49
CA PHE A 93 -33.19 19.48 -0.25
C PHE A 93 -33.65 19.30 -1.71
N PHE A 94 -34.25 18.16 -2.04
CA PHE A 94 -34.78 17.84 -3.37
C PHE A 94 -35.73 18.89 -3.93
N TYR A 95 -36.51 19.56 -3.06
CA TYR A 95 -37.44 20.62 -3.46
C TYR A 95 -36.79 21.80 -4.15
N LEU A 96 -35.47 22.04 -3.92
CA LEU A 96 -34.70 23.10 -4.55
C LEU A 96 -34.48 22.92 -6.06
N HIS A 97 -34.74 21.73 -6.59
CA HIS A 97 -34.61 21.42 -8.02
C HIS A 97 -35.90 21.59 -8.81
N SER A 98 -37.03 21.91 -8.14
CA SER A 98 -38.32 22.12 -8.78
C SER A 98 -38.87 23.49 -8.52
N LYS A 99 -39.10 24.32 -9.57
CA LYS A 99 -39.62 25.69 -9.48
C LYS A 99 -40.88 25.76 -8.62
N LYS A 100 -41.87 24.88 -8.91
CA LYS A 100 -43.14 24.85 -8.15
C LYS A 100 -42.95 24.56 -6.66
N LYS A 101 -42.01 23.69 -6.30
CA LYS A 101 -41.73 23.35 -4.90
C LYS A 101 -40.93 24.46 -4.20
N VAL A 102 -39.97 25.09 -4.86
CA VAL A 102 -39.22 26.23 -4.32
C VAL A 102 -40.14 27.36 -3.95
N ASP A 103 -41.08 27.74 -4.86
CA ASP A 103 -42.03 28.82 -4.62
C ASP A 103 -42.93 28.53 -3.41
N LEU A 104 -43.41 27.28 -3.27
CA LEU A 104 -44.19 26.84 -2.12
C LEU A 104 -43.40 26.92 -0.81
N PHE A 105 -42.15 26.45 -0.79
CA PHE A 105 -41.33 26.49 0.43
C PHE A 105 -40.92 27.92 0.82
N HIS A 106 -40.66 28.78 -0.16
CA HIS A 106 -40.29 30.17 0.07
C HIS A 106 -41.49 31.10 0.43
N SER A 107 -42.71 30.66 0.17
CA SER A 107 -43.91 31.35 0.59
C SER A 107 -44.26 31.14 2.07
N ILE A 108 -43.61 30.15 2.74
CA ILE A 108 -43.82 29.92 4.17
C ILE A 108 -43.21 31.08 4.97
N PRO A 109 -43.92 31.69 5.95
CA PRO A 109 -43.46 32.84 6.70
C PRO A 109 -42.41 32.47 7.77
N VAL A 110 -41.31 31.85 7.33
CA VAL A 110 -40.18 31.39 8.16
C VAL A 110 -38.88 31.84 7.53
N ARG A 111 -37.92 32.29 8.34
CA ARG A 111 -36.58 32.65 7.86
C ARG A 111 -35.90 31.46 7.18
N ARG A 112 -35.21 31.68 6.06
CA ARG A 112 -34.52 30.64 5.31
C ARG A 112 -33.57 29.79 6.17
N GLU A 113 -32.86 30.43 7.11
CA GLU A 113 -31.95 29.73 8.04
C GLU A 113 -32.68 28.69 8.91
N LYS A 114 -33.88 29.01 9.40
CA LYS A 114 -34.69 28.08 10.21
C LYS A 114 -35.20 26.92 9.34
N LEU A 115 -35.56 27.19 8.10
CA LEU A 115 -35.99 26.15 7.16
C LEU A 115 -34.83 25.18 6.83
N PHE A 116 -33.63 25.75 6.59
CA PHE A 116 -32.42 24.96 6.43
C PHE A 116 -32.17 24.08 7.65
N ALA A 117 -32.18 24.67 8.85
CA ALA A 117 -31.94 23.96 10.10
C ALA A 117 -32.94 22.81 10.34
N ILE A 118 -34.23 23.01 10.03
CA ILE A 118 -35.26 21.95 10.14
C ILE A 118 -34.93 20.79 9.25
N THR A 119 -34.64 21.03 7.95
CA THR A 119 -34.36 19.97 6.98
C THR A 119 -33.04 19.26 7.33
N TYR A 120 -32.02 20.00 7.78
CA TYR A 120 -30.73 19.48 8.19
C TYR A 120 -30.86 18.58 9.42
N LEU A 121 -31.54 19.05 10.49
CA LEU A 121 -31.76 18.25 11.70
C LEU A 121 -32.60 16.98 11.44
N ASN A 122 -33.59 17.08 10.57
CA ASN A 122 -34.38 15.92 10.20
C ASN A 122 -33.52 14.85 9.49
N GLY A 123 -32.61 15.24 8.59
CA GLY A 123 -31.68 14.29 7.97
C GLY A 123 -30.78 13.59 8.99
N LEU A 124 -30.33 14.31 10.00
CA LEU A 124 -29.55 13.77 11.11
C LEU A 124 -30.38 12.78 11.96
N LEU A 125 -31.62 13.10 12.29
CA LEU A 125 -32.51 12.22 13.07
C LEU A 125 -32.88 10.95 12.30
N ILE A 126 -33.03 11.01 10.97
CA ILE A 126 -33.28 9.87 10.10
C ILE A 126 -32.13 8.84 10.17
N TYR A 127 -30.92 9.27 10.46
CA TYR A 127 -29.77 8.39 10.64
C TYR A 127 -29.58 7.94 12.10
N ILE A 128 -29.54 8.90 13.05
CA ILE A 128 -29.23 8.63 14.47
C ILE A 128 -30.21 7.67 15.10
N VAL A 129 -31.52 7.88 14.89
CA VAL A 129 -32.55 7.09 15.59
C VAL A 129 -32.55 5.62 15.15
N PRO A 130 -32.55 5.27 13.85
CA PRO A 130 -32.40 3.89 13.42
C PRO A 130 -31.09 3.24 13.87
N TYR A 131 -29.97 3.95 13.81
CA TYR A 131 -28.68 3.42 14.25
C TYR A 131 -28.70 3.09 15.74
N MET A 132 -29.14 4.02 16.58
CA MET A 132 -29.25 3.80 18.02
C MET A 132 -30.15 2.63 18.38
N ILE A 133 -31.33 2.47 17.73
CA ILE A 133 -32.23 1.35 17.95
C ILE A 133 -31.53 0.02 17.61
N ASN A 134 -30.89 -0.06 16.46
CA ASN A 134 -30.23 -1.28 16.02
C ASN A 134 -28.97 -1.61 16.85
N LEU A 135 -28.21 -0.61 17.32
CA LEU A 135 -27.11 -0.80 18.26
C LEU A 135 -27.62 -1.39 19.59
N LEU A 136 -28.73 -0.88 20.12
CA LEU A 136 -29.35 -1.44 21.32
C LEU A 136 -29.80 -2.90 21.10
N LEU A 137 -30.36 -3.22 19.93
CA LEU A 137 -30.72 -4.60 19.58
C LEU A 137 -29.47 -5.50 19.53
N CYS A 138 -28.37 -5.05 18.94
CA CYS A 138 -27.11 -5.80 18.95
C CYS A 138 -26.60 -6.02 20.38
N TYR A 139 -26.63 -5.02 21.25
CA TYR A 139 -26.27 -5.19 22.66
C TYR A 139 -27.13 -6.21 23.39
N ILE A 140 -28.43 -6.26 23.10
CA ILE A 140 -29.34 -7.28 23.66
C ILE A 140 -28.94 -8.67 23.15
N ILE A 141 -28.70 -8.85 21.86
CA ILE A 141 -28.28 -10.13 21.27
C ILE A 141 -26.97 -10.62 21.90
N LEU A 142 -25.96 -9.74 22.02
CA LEU A 142 -24.67 -10.08 22.64
C LEU A 142 -24.83 -10.39 24.14
N GLY A 143 -25.71 -9.67 24.85
CA GLY A 143 -26.01 -9.91 26.26
C GLY A 143 -26.62 -11.27 26.54
N ILE A 144 -27.61 -11.68 25.72
CA ILE A 144 -28.26 -12.98 25.82
C ILE A 144 -27.26 -14.13 25.61
N ASN A 145 -26.25 -13.92 24.76
CA ASN A 145 -25.25 -14.93 24.42
C ASN A 145 -23.95 -14.82 25.23
N ASN A 146 -23.92 -14.04 26.32
CA ASN A 146 -22.78 -13.85 27.22
C ASN A 146 -21.50 -13.24 26.56
N HIS A 147 -21.65 -12.52 25.46
CA HIS A 147 -20.55 -11.79 24.81
C HIS A 147 -20.51 -10.29 25.19
N MET A 148 -21.39 -9.82 26.07
CA MET A 148 -21.48 -8.42 26.46
C MET A 148 -20.57 -8.15 27.67
N VAL A 149 -19.46 -7.47 27.42
CA VAL A 149 -18.52 -6.96 28.45
C VAL A 149 -18.39 -5.45 28.31
N MET A 150 -17.78 -4.79 29.31
CA MET A 150 -17.64 -3.33 29.33
C MET A 150 -16.89 -2.81 28.11
N GLU A 151 -15.88 -3.51 27.64
CA GLU A 151 -15.11 -3.14 26.45
C GLU A 151 -15.95 -3.12 25.16
N VAL A 152 -16.81 -4.13 24.98
CA VAL A 152 -17.76 -4.20 23.86
C VAL A 152 -18.77 -3.05 23.91
N PHE A 153 -19.26 -2.71 25.13
CA PHE A 153 -20.14 -1.56 25.29
C PHE A 153 -19.47 -0.23 24.92
N LEU A 154 -18.24 -0.02 25.41
CA LEU A 154 -17.49 1.19 25.11
C LEU A 154 -17.09 1.29 23.64
N SER A 155 -16.70 0.16 23.02
CA SER A 155 -16.41 0.09 21.60
C SER A 155 -17.60 0.50 20.74
N GLY A 156 -18.78 -0.02 21.02
CA GLY A 156 -20.00 0.37 20.29
C GLY A 156 -20.43 1.82 20.53
N LEU A 157 -20.21 2.36 21.74
CA LEU A 157 -20.47 3.78 22.00
C LEU A 157 -19.51 4.70 21.27
N THR A 158 -18.22 4.32 21.22
CA THR A 158 -17.19 5.01 20.42
C THR A 158 -17.53 4.97 18.94
N ALA A 159 -17.91 3.80 18.42
CA ALA A 159 -18.37 3.62 17.05
C ALA A 159 -19.59 4.50 16.73
N PHE A 160 -20.55 4.58 17.63
CA PHE A 160 -21.74 5.43 17.46
C PHE A 160 -21.36 6.90 17.31
N GLY A 161 -20.52 7.43 18.19
CA GLY A 161 -20.04 8.81 18.12
C GLY A 161 -19.21 9.09 16.86
N PHE A 162 -18.27 8.19 16.55
CA PHE A 162 -17.40 8.26 15.39
C PHE A 162 -18.21 8.27 14.08
N ASN A 163 -19.12 7.33 13.91
CA ASN A 163 -19.95 7.21 12.71
C ASN A 163 -20.90 8.43 12.54
N ILE A 164 -21.37 9.06 13.61
CA ILE A 164 -22.16 10.31 13.53
C ILE A 164 -21.28 11.45 12.97
N ILE A 165 -20.03 11.57 13.40
CA ILE A 165 -19.13 12.63 12.92
C ILE A 165 -18.92 12.48 11.41
N TYR A 166 -18.59 11.27 10.93
CA TYR A 166 -18.39 11.04 9.49
C TYR A 166 -19.70 11.09 8.68
N TYR A 167 -20.81 10.66 9.25
CA TYR A 167 -22.11 10.91 8.63
C TYR A 167 -22.33 12.41 8.39
N LEU A 168 -22.07 13.25 9.39
CA LEU A 168 -22.21 14.71 9.26
C LEU A 168 -21.29 15.29 8.19
N LEU A 169 -20.05 14.80 8.07
CA LEU A 169 -19.12 15.25 7.04
C LEU A 169 -19.68 14.93 5.63
N ILE A 170 -19.97 13.66 5.37
CA ILE A 170 -20.45 13.17 4.07
C ILE A 170 -21.80 13.81 3.73
N TYR A 171 -22.72 13.86 4.67
CA TYR A 171 -24.04 14.48 4.56
C TYR A 171 -23.95 15.96 4.18
N THR A 172 -23.08 16.72 4.86
CA THR A 172 -22.94 18.15 4.62
C THR A 172 -22.31 18.46 3.26
N ILE A 173 -21.33 17.63 2.83
CA ILE A 173 -20.75 17.75 1.48
C ILE A 173 -21.83 17.52 0.40
N ALA A 174 -22.69 16.50 0.57
CA ALA A 174 -23.81 16.26 -0.34
C ALA A 174 -24.77 17.45 -0.38
N ILE A 175 -25.06 18.07 0.76
CA ILE A 175 -25.88 19.29 0.83
C ILE A 175 -25.21 20.46 0.11
N VAL A 176 -23.90 20.67 0.26
CA VAL A 176 -23.17 21.72 -0.46
C VAL A 176 -23.30 21.51 -1.99
N ALA A 177 -23.19 20.27 -2.48
CA ALA A 177 -23.40 19.96 -3.89
C ALA A 177 -24.84 20.35 -4.35
N VAL A 178 -25.85 20.04 -3.55
CA VAL A 178 -27.25 20.43 -3.82
C VAL A 178 -27.41 21.95 -3.83
N MET A 179 -26.74 22.67 -2.94
CA MET A 179 -26.83 24.14 -2.90
C MET A 179 -26.20 24.80 -4.12
N LEU A 180 -25.13 24.22 -4.66
CA LEU A 180 -24.41 24.76 -5.82
C LEU A 180 -25.11 24.45 -7.15
N THR A 181 -25.98 23.44 -7.19
CA THR A 181 -26.60 22.93 -8.42
C THR A 181 -28.12 23.19 -8.46
N GLY A 182 -28.70 23.24 -9.63
CA GLY A 182 -30.16 23.47 -9.81
C GLY A 182 -30.92 22.25 -10.33
N ASN A 183 -30.22 21.14 -10.63
CA ASN A 183 -30.77 19.89 -11.14
C ASN A 183 -30.27 18.72 -10.30
N ILE A 184 -31.14 17.74 -10.01
CA ILE A 184 -30.80 16.61 -9.12
C ILE A 184 -29.69 15.70 -9.70
N VAL A 185 -29.68 15.48 -11.01
CA VAL A 185 -28.63 14.67 -11.65
C VAL A 185 -27.27 15.37 -11.52
N VAL A 186 -27.24 16.69 -11.74
CA VAL A 186 -26.01 17.49 -11.57
C VAL A 186 -25.59 17.53 -10.10
N SER A 187 -26.54 17.53 -9.15
CA SER A 187 -26.22 17.44 -7.72
C SER A 187 -25.58 16.10 -7.36
N PHE A 188 -26.10 15.00 -7.90
CA PHE A 188 -25.55 13.69 -7.68
C PHE A 188 -24.12 13.57 -8.23
N LEU A 189 -23.92 14.03 -9.49
CA LEU A 189 -22.57 14.07 -10.10
C LEU A 189 -21.61 14.98 -9.31
N GLY A 190 -22.10 16.17 -8.88
CA GLY A 190 -21.32 17.09 -8.07
C GLY A 190 -20.93 16.52 -6.71
N THR A 191 -21.82 15.72 -6.10
CA THR A 191 -21.51 15.00 -4.84
C THR A 191 -20.39 13.98 -5.06
N ALA A 192 -20.47 13.17 -6.12
CA ALA A 192 -19.44 12.22 -6.48
C ALA A 192 -18.09 12.92 -6.74
N VAL A 193 -18.12 14.05 -7.46
CA VAL A 193 -16.92 14.86 -7.68
C VAL A 193 -16.31 15.31 -6.35
N PHE A 194 -17.07 15.87 -5.43
CA PHE A 194 -16.54 16.34 -4.15
C PHE A 194 -15.94 15.21 -3.29
N TYR A 195 -16.46 13.99 -3.40
CA TYR A 195 -15.91 12.86 -2.66
C TYR A 195 -14.59 12.35 -3.27
N LEU A 196 -14.43 12.40 -4.58
CA LEU A 196 -13.28 11.81 -5.27
C LEU A 196 -12.21 12.82 -5.67
N TYR A 197 -12.52 14.12 -5.68
CA TYR A 197 -11.67 15.17 -6.24
C TYR A 197 -10.30 15.24 -5.58
N GLY A 198 -10.24 15.18 -4.24
CA GLY A 198 -8.99 15.24 -3.50
C GLY A 198 -8.05 14.09 -3.86
N SER A 199 -8.55 12.86 -3.80
CA SER A 199 -7.82 11.66 -4.18
C SER A 199 -7.38 11.70 -5.65
N PHE A 200 -8.25 12.15 -6.53
CA PHE A 200 -7.96 12.27 -7.96
C PHE A 200 -6.80 13.24 -8.25
N ILE A 201 -6.80 14.40 -7.59
CA ILE A 201 -5.70 15.40 -7.75
C ILE A 201 -4.38 14.86 -7.22
N VAL A 202 -4.39 14.24 -6.04
CA VAL A 202 -3.16 13.67 -5.43
C VAL A 202 -2.65 12.52 -6.31
N GLY A 203 -3.54 11.65 -6.80
CA GLY A 203 -3.17 10.57 -7.69
C GLY A 203 -2.55 11.08 -9.01
N ILE A 204 -3.15 12.10 -9.65
CA ILE A 204 -2.55 12.72 -10.85
C ILE A 204 -1.18 13.30 -10.53
N LYS A 205 -1.05 14.04 -9.43
CA LYS A 205 0.24 14.61 -9.01
C LYS A 205 1.27 13.48 -8.86
N ASP A 206 0.95 12.44 -8.13
CA ASP A 206 1.86 11.31 -7.90
C ASP A 206 2.28 10.63 -9.20
N THR A 207 1.31 10.36 -10.08
CA THR A 207 1.59 9.76 -11.40
C THR A 207 2.49 10.66 -12.24
N TYR A 208 2.25 12.00 -12.27
CA TYR A 208 3.14 12.92 -12.99
C TYR A 208 4.54 12.95 -12.42
N PHE A 209 4.69 12.95 -11.09
CA PHE A 209 6.00 12.89 -10.46
C PHE A 209 6.71 11.58 -10.80
N ASN A 210 5.97 10.48 -10.76
CA ASN A 210 6.51 9.16 -11.10
C ASN A 210 6.94 9.05 -12.57
N GLU A 211 6.20 9.61 -13.50
CA GLU A 211 6.49 9.50 -14.93
C GLU A 211 7.60 10.46 -15.40
N PHE A 212 7.69 11.65 -14.83
CA PHE A 212 8.59 12.69 -15.33
C PHE A 212 9.87 12.85 -14.54
N PHE A 213 9.91 12.44 -13.27
CA PHE A 213 11.10 12.59 -12.43
C PHE A 213 11.72 11.24 -12.09
N MET A 214 13.00 11.09 -12.49
CA MET A 214 13.77 9.86 -12.29
C MET A 214 14.11 9.61 -10.82
N THR A 215 14.23 10.68 -10.02
CA THR A 215 14.56 10.60 -8.60
C THR A 215 13.36 10.62 -7.67
N TYR A 216 12.14 10.51 -8.23
CA TYR A 216 10.94 10.50 -7.41
C TYR A 216 10.76 9.14 -6.74
N LEU A 217 10.66 9.14 -5.42
CA LEU A 217 10.28 7.99 -4.61
C LEU A 217 8.84 8.16 -4.14
N SER A 218 7.95 7.29 -4.61
CA SER A 218 6.61 7.15 -4.03
C SER A 218 6.73 6.34 -2.74
N VAL A 219 6.31 6.93 -1.65
CA VAL A 219 6.32 6.28 -0.33
C VAL A 219 4.89 5.92 0.09
N ASN A 220 4.74 4.96 1.01
CA ASN A 220 3.45 4.53 1.53
C ASN A 220 2.57 5.70 2.01
N ASP A 221 3.18 6.78 2.50
CA ASP A 221 2.47 8.00 2.89
C ASP A 221 1.73 8.64 1.71
N THR A 222 2.23 8.54 0.47
CA THR A 222 1.54 9.09 -0.71
C THR A 222 0.31 8.26 -1.06
N GLU A 223 0.41 6.93 -1.05
CA GLU A 223 -0.73 6.05 -1.28
C GLU A 223 -1.81 6.27 -0.22
N ARG A 224 -1.40 6.33 1.05
CA ARG A 224 -2.30 6.67 2.16
C ARG A 224 -2.93 8.04 1.97
N MET A 225 -2.17 9.04 1.54
CA MET A 225 -2.67 10.39 1.27
C MET A 225 -3.71 10.41 0.14
N ILE A 226 -3.53 9.61 -0.92
CA ILE A 226 -4.52 9.47 -2.00
C ILE A 226 -5.86 9.01 -1.42
N VAL A 227 -5.85 8.01 -0.55
CA VAL A 227 -7.06 7.50 0.11
C VAL A 227 -7.66 8.54 1.06
N GLU A 228 -6.84 9.12 1.93
CA GLU A 228 -7.28 10.03 3.00
C GLU A 228 -7.77 11.39 2.50
N MET A 229 -7.39 11.82 1.28
CA MET A 229 -7.92 13.04 0.65
C MET A 229 -9.38 12.90 0.18
N SER A 230 -9.91 11.69 0.08
CA SER A 230 -11.34 11.45 -0.05
C SER A 230 -12.02 11.48 1.33
N PRO A 231 -13.15 12.17 1.51
CA PRO A 231 -13.94 12.06 2.74
C PRO A 231 -14.37 10.63 3.08
N LEU A 232 -14.59 9.80 2.06
CA LEU A 232 -14.95 8.39 2.21
C LEU A 232 -13.73 7.55 2.64
N GLY A 233 -12.58 7.74 2.00
CA GLY A 233 -11.35 7.06 2.34
C GLY A 233 -10.81 7.48 3.72
N ASN A 234 -10.90 8.77 4.06
CA ASN A 234 -10.53 9.27 5.39
C ASN A 234 -11.38 8.63 6.49
N TYR A 235 -12.67 8.36 6.23
CA TYR A 235 -13.55 7.66 7.15
C TYR A 235 -13.04 6.24 7.44
N VAL A 236 -12.74 5.46 6.38
CA VAL A 236 -12.24 4.08 6.52
C VAL A 236 -10.86 4.09 7.21
N SER A 237 -9.91 4.85 6.70
CA SER A 237 -8.55 4.93 7.27
C SER A 237 -8.53 5.35 8.75
N THR A 238 -9.41 6.27 9.16
CA THR A 238 -9.48 6.66 10.58
C THR A 238 -10.13 5.58 11.44
N ALA A 239 -11.09 4.82 10.90
CA ALA A 239 -11.71 3.70 11.58
C ALA A 239 -10.68 2.58 11.89
N ASP A 240 -9.84 2.25 10.91
CA ASP A 240 -8.78 1.24 11.05
C ASP A 240 -7.76 1.67 12.11
N LYS A 241 -7.30 2.93 12.07
CA LYS A 241 -6.37 3.49 13.08
C LYS A 241 -6.91 3.46 14.52
N ILE A 242 -8.23 3.57 14.71
CA ILE A 242 -8.84 3.46 16.04
C ILE A 242 -8.68 2.04 16.60
N ILE A 243 -8.79 1.01 15.76
CA ILE A 243 -8.60 -0.38 16.16
C ILE A 243 -7.13 -0.68 16.46
N GLU A 244 -6.22 -0.13 15.64
CA GLU A 244 -4.76 -0.29 15.82
C GLU A 244 -4.19 0.46 17.03
N GLY A 245 -4.99 1.32 17.68
CA GLY A 245 -4.61 1.99 18.93
C GLY A 245 -3.70 3.23 18.79
N TYR A 246 -3.60 3.85 17.60
CA TYR A 246 -2.81 5.08 17.36
C TYR A 246 -3.45 6.33 17.99
N GLY A 247 -3.47 6.41 19.33
CA GLY A 247 -4.30 7.38 20.08
C GLY A 247 -4.03 8.88 19.83
N SER A 248 -2.77 9.32 19.67
CA SER A 248 -2.45 10.75 19.55
C SER A 248 -2.84 11.34 18.18
N ASP A 249 -2.67 10.59 17.10
CA ASP A 249 -2.97 11.03 15.74
C ASP A 249 -4.48 11.09 15.46
N ILE A 250 -5.26 10.19 16.05
CA ILE A 250 -6.71 10.11 15.92
C ILE A 250 -7.41 11.36 16.43
N ILE A 251 -7.02 11.88 17.61
CA ILE A 251 -7.64 13.05 18.20
C ILE A 251 -7.48 14.29 17.31
N GLY A 252 -6.28 14.49 16.77
CA GLY A 252 -6.00 15.58 15.83
C GLY A 252 -6.86 15.49 14.57
N ARG A 253 -7.00 14.29 14.00
CA ARG A 253 -7.84 14.01 12.81
C ARG A 253 -9.31 14.30 13.07
N ILE A 254 -9.87 13.81 14.18
CA ILE A 254 -11.27 14.03 14.54
C ILE A 254 -11.54 15.53 14.76
N ILE A 255 -10.64 16.25 15.41
CA ILE A 255 -10.77 17.71 15.59
C ILE A 255 -10.78 18.41 14.22
N ALA A 256 -9.87 18.07 13.31
CA ALA A 256 -9.82 18.63 11.97
C ALA A 256 -11.13 18.38 11.19
N VAL A 257 -11.67 17.16 11.27
CA VAL A 257 -12.95 16.79 10.65
C VAL A 257 -14.10 17.62 11.24
N ILE A 258 -14.16 17.79 12.56
CA ILE A 258 -15.20 18.60 13.21
C ILE A 258 -15.12 20.07 12.78
N VAL A 259 -13.92 20.64 12.71
CA VAL A 259 -13.72 22.02 12.23
C VAL A 259 -14.19 22.16 10.79
N LEU A 260 -13.84 21.17 9.93
CA LEU A 260 -14.30 21.13 8.54
C LEU A 260 -15.84 21.04 8.45
N ILE A 261 -16.48 20.20 9.25
CA ILE A 261 -17.95 20.09 9.30
C ILE A 261 -18.59 21.44 9.65
N ILE A 262 -18.08 22.12 10.67
CA ILE A 262 -18.61 23.45 11.09
C ILE A 262 -18.46 24.47 9.95
N ALA A 263 -17.31 24.52 9.28
CA ALA A 263 -17.06 25.37 8.13
C ALA A 263 -18.02 25.04 6.96
N LEU A 264 -18.23 23.77 6.67
CA LEU A 264 -19.14 23.32 5.60
C LEU A 264 -20.61 23.64 5.92
N ILE A 265 -21.07 23.49 7.17
CA ILE A 265 -22.43 23.87 7.60
C ILE A 265 -22.62 25.36 7.42
N ALA A 266 -21.67 26.19 7.86
CA ALA A 266 -21.71 27.63 7.70
C ALA A 266 -21.78 28.01 6.21
N PHE A 267 -20.96 27.40 5.39
CA PHE A 267 -20.92 27.59 3.94
C PHE A 267 -22.23 27.15 3.26
N ALA A 268 -22.76 25.97 3.59
CA ALA A 268 -24.04 25.49 3.06
C ALA A 268 -25.20 26.42 3.43
N THR A 269 -25.22 26.92 4.68
CA THR A 269 -26.21 27.89 5.16
C THR A 269 -26.09 29.22 4.40
N PHE A 270 -24.87 29.70 4.17
CA PHE A 270 -24.62 30.91 3.38
C PHE A 270 -25.11 30.74 1.94
N LEU A 271 -24.78 29.63 1.27
CA LEU A 271 -25.23 29.31 -0.07
C LEU A 271 -26.77 29.27 -0.13
N TYR A 272 -27.41 28.61 0.84
CA TYR A 272 -28.86 28.47 0.88
C TYR A 272 -29.55 29.87 0.99
N LYS A 273 -28.97 30.78 1.79
CA LYS A 273 -29.49 32.18 1.92
C LYS A 273 -29.38 32.95 0.62
N LYS A 274 -28.23 32.79 -0.09
CA LYS A 274 -27.94 33.55 -1.32
C LYS A 274 -28.51 32.91 -2.58
N ARG A 275 -28.98 31.65 -2.51
CA ARG A 275 -29.49 30.91 -3.66
C ARG A 275 -30.70 31.58 -4.30
N PRO A 276 -30.65 31.94 -5.60
CA PRO A 276 -31.80 32.49 -6.31
C PRO A 276 -32.87 31.42 -6.51
N SER A 277 -34.16 31.77 -6.40
CA SER A 277 -35.27 30.84 -6.65
C SER A 277 -35.29 30.35 -8.12
N GLU A 278 -34.82 31.16 -9.05
CA GLU A 278 -34.74 30.88 -10.49
C GLU A 278 -33.65 29.85 -10.85
N ALA A 279 -32.83 29.44 -9.89
CA ALA A 279 -31.81 28.42 -10.10
C ALA A 279 -32.40 27.02 -10.32
N ALA A 280 -33.63 26.79 -9.90
CA ALA A 280 -34.32 25.51 -10.06
C ALA A 280 -34.46 25.12 -11.55
N GLY A 281 -33.97 23.94 -11.91
CA GLY A 281 -33.95 23.43 -13.29
C GLY A 281 -32.74 23.85 -14.12
N LYS A 282 -31.86 24.74 -13.64
CA LYS A 282 -30.57 25.03 -14.25
C LYS A 282 -29.51 24.02 -13.77
N ALA A 283 -28.44 23.80 -14.53
CA ALA A 283 -27.37 22.94 -14.09
C ALA A 283 -26.69 23.48 -12.81
N MET A 284 -26.28 24.74 -12.83
CA MET A 284 -25.62 25.40 -11.71
C MET A 284 -26.52 26.52 -11.14
N ALA A 285 -26.52 26.63 -9.80
CA ALA A 285 -27.33 27.63 -9.10
C ALA A 285 -26.73 29.05 -9.13
N PHE A 286 -25.38 29.11 -9.24
CA PHE A 286 -24.65 30.40 -9.27
C PHE A 286 -23.85 30.50 -10.57
N GLU A 287 -24.00 31.59 -11.30
CA GLU A 287 -23.28 31.78 -12.58
C GLU A 287 -21.79 31.96 -12.39
N ILE A 288 -21.34 32.55 -11.29
CA ILE A 288 -19.92 32.75 -10.94
C ILE A 288 -19.21 31.42 -10.73
N SER A 289 -19.88 30.38 -10.23
CA SER A 289 -19.27 29.08 -9.97
C SER A 289 -19.02 28.25 -11.26
N ARG A 290 -19.72 28.55 -12.37
CA ARG A 290 -19.60 27.78 -13.62
C ARG A 290 -18.17 27.71 -14.17
N PRO A 291 -17.47 28.86 -14.42
CA PRO A 291 -16.12 28.80 -14.97
C PRO A 291 -15.11 28.16 -14.01
N ILE A 292 -15.24 28.41 -12.71
CA ILE A 292 -14.34 27.87 -11.68
C ILE A 292 -14.42 26.35 -11.65
N ILE A 293 -15.64 25.81 -11.53
CA ILE A 293 -15.84 24.34 -11.47
C ILE A 293 -15.45 23.70 -12.80
N LYS A 294 -15.73 24.35 -13.94
CA LYS A 294 -15.33 23.87 -15.25
C LYS A 294 -13.80 23.72 -15.33
N LEU A 295 -13.04 24.76 -15.03
CA LEU A 295 -11.58 24.73 -15.06
C LEU A 295 -11.02 23.71 -14.07
N ALA A 296 -11.56 23.65 -12.85
CA ALA A 296 -11.17 22.70 -11.83
C ALA A 296 -11.38 21.24 -12.23
N LEU A 297 -12.33 20.94 -13.12
CA LEU A 297 -12.58 19.60 -13.64
C LEU A 297 -11.81 19.30 -14.93
N VAL A 298 -11.85 20.24 -15.90
CA VAL A 298 -11.26 20.02 -17.23
C VAL A 298 -9.76 19.84 -17.16
N ILE A 299 -9.06 20.65 -16.37
CA ILE A 299 -7.59 20.59 -16.27
C ILE A 299 -7.12 19.22 -15.73
N PRO A 300 -7.58 18.72 -14.57
CA PRO A 300 -7.13 17.43 -14.08
C PRO A 300 -7.55 16.25 -14.96
N ILE A 301 -8.77 16.28 -15.53
CA ILE A 301 -9.22 15.22 -16.44
C ILE A 301 -8.35 15.18 -17.69
N SER A 302 -7.96 16.35 -18.22
CA SER A 302 -7.04 16.43 -19.36
C SER A 302 -5.68 15.85 -19.03
N LEU A 303 -5.11 16.21 -17.86
CA LEU A 303 -3.84 15.67 -17.38
C LEU A 303 -3.90 14.14 -17.21
N ALA A 304 -4.96 13.63 -16.58
CA ALA A 304 -5.18 12.19 -16.46
C ALA A 304 -5.29 11.49 -17.81
N GLY A 305 -5.99 12.09 -18.78
CA GLY A 305 -6.11 11.56 -20.13
C GLY A 305 -4.77 11.50 -20.85
N GLY A 306 -3.90 12.50 -20.68
CA GLY A 306 -2.56 12.50 -21.24
C GLY A 306 -1.74 11.29 -20.77
N ILE A 307 -1.66 11.09 -19.46
CA ILE A 307 -0.94 9.94 -18.89
C ILE A 307 -1.58 8.62 -19.29
N LEU A 308 -2.90 8.51 -19.26
CA LEU A 308 -3.61 7.28 -19.65
C LEU A 308 -3.19 6.81 -21.05
N PHE A 309 -3.18 7.70 -22.03
CA PHE A 309 -2.78 7.35 -23.40
C PHE A 309 -1.29 7.05 -23.52
N MET A 310 -0.45 7.73 -22.76
CA MET A 310 0.98 7.44 -22.71
C MET A 310 1.25 6.07 -22.07
N SER A 311 0.57 5.72 -20.99
CA SER A 311 0.76 4.43 -20.30
C SER A 311 0.21 3.23 -21.07
N ILE A 312 -0.85 3.40 -21.89
CA ILE A 312 -1.36 2.35 -22.77
C ILE A 312 -0.39 2.08 -23.93
N SER A 313 0.40 3.09 -24.33
CA SER A 313 1.40 2.94 -25.36
C SER A 313 2.64 2.24 -24.83
N ASN A 314 3.02 1.09 -25.41
CA ASN A 314 4.22 0.38 -25.05
C ASN A 314 5.51 1.22 -25.25
N SER A 315 5.45 2.23 -26.10
CA SER A 315 6.59 3.13 -26.38
C SER A 315 6.76 4.27 -25.37
N HIS A 316 5.76 4.52 -24.50
CA HIS A 316 5.71 5.70 -23.61
C HIS A 316 6.06 7.02 -24.33
N ASP A 317 5.65 7.16 -25.59
CA ASP A 317 6.00 8.29 -26.43
C ASP A 317 5.19 9.54 -26.03
N ILE A 318 5.87 10.69 -26.01
CA ILE A 318 5.26 12.00 -25.74
C ILE A 318 4.15 12.38 -26.72
N ALA A 319 4.17 11.81 -27.94
CA ALA A 319 3.11 12.02 -28.92
C ALA A 319 1.75 11.50 -28.40
N TRP A 320 1.74 10.37 -27.70
CA TRP A 320 0.54 9.82 -27.09
C TRP A 320 0.09 10.62 -25.87
N LEU A 321 1.03 11.17 -25.10
CA LEU A 321 0.71 12.13 -24.05
C LEU A 321 -0.06 13.33 -24.63
N ILE A 322 0.51 13.98 -25.66
CA ILE A 322 -0.09 15.16 -26.30
C ILE A 322 -1.47 14.82 -26.88
N PHE A 323 -1.59 13.69 -27.57
CA PHE A 323 -2.86 13.22 -28.08
C PHE A 323 -3.90 13.07 -26.95
N GLY A 324 -3.54 12.37 -25.87
CA GLY A 324 -4.42 12.14 -24.72
C GLY A 324 -4.85 13.44 -24.03
N LEU A 325 -3.91 14.38 -23.87
CA LEU A 325 -4.18 15.72 -23.33
C LEU A 325 -5.24 16.46 -24.15
N ILE A 326 -5.06 16.54 -25.46
CA ILE A 326 -5.98 17.26 -26.36
C ILE A 326 -7.33 16.54 -26.41
N PHE A 327 -7.33 15.23 -26.55
CA PHE A 327 -8.52 14.39 -26.61
C PHE A 327 -9.38 14.53 -25.34
N ALA A 328 -8.76 14.33 -24.17
CA ALA A 328 -9.47 14.44 -22.90
C ALA A 328 -9.90 15.88 -22.60
N LEU A 329 -9.11 16.89 -23.01
CA LEU A 329 -9.46 18.30 -22.89
C LEU A 329 -10.76 18.62 -23.66
N VAL A 330 -10.80 18.26 -24.93
CA VAL A 330 -11.96 18.56 -25.80
C VAL A 330 -13.20 17.82 -25.33
N ILE A 331 -13.06 16.53 -25.00
CA ILE A 331 -14.19 15.71 -24.57
C ILE A 331 -14.72 16.16 -23.21
N SER A 332 -13.87 16.34 -22.21
CA SER A 332 -14.31 16.75 -20.86
C SER A 332 -14.95 18.14 -20.89
N TYR A 333 -14.36 19.08 -21.64
CA TYR A 333 -14.92 20.39 -21.86
C TYR A 333 -16.31 20.31 -22.51
N GLY A 334 -16.42 19.53 -23.58
CA GLY A 334 -17.69 19.35 -24.32
C GLY A 334 -18.78 18.74 -23.43
N ILE A 335 -18.45 17.69 -22.65
CA ILE A 335 -19.39 17.05 -21.73
C ILE A 335 -19.90 18.06 -20.69
N ILE A 336 -18.99 18.83 -20.08
CA ILE A 336 -19.37 19.83 -19.05
C ILE A 336 -20.24 20.93 -19.66
N GLU A 337 -19.96 21.42 -20.89
CA GLU A 337 -20.80 22.40 -21.56
C GLU A 337 -22.19 21.86 -21.91
N ILE A 338 -22.28 20.60 -22.36
CA ILE A 338 -23.56 19.91 -22.60
C ILE A 338 -24.37 19.85 -21.30
N ILE A 339 -23.72 19.43 -20.18
CA ILE A 339 -24.37 19.39 -18.86
C ILE A 339 -24.83 20.78 -18.42
N TYR A 340 -24.03 21.82 -18.62
CA TYR A 340 -24.37 23.18 -18.21
C TYR A 340 -25.52 23.79 -18.99
N ASN A 341 -25.66 23.44 -20.27
CA ASN A 341 -26.66 24.02 -21.13
C ASN A 341 -27.83 23.05 -21.45
N PHE A 342 -27.71 21.77 -21.09
CA PHE A 342 -28.64 20.69 -21.51
C PHE A 342 -28.87 20.62 -23.03
N ASP A 343 -27.84 20.98 -23.79
CA ASP A 343 -27.90 21.06 -25.28
C ASP A 343 -26.57 20.62 -25.89
N VAL A 344 -26.60 19.52 -26.63
CA VAL A 344 -25.42 18.94 -27.32
C VAL A 344 -24.81 19.93 -28.32
N ARG A 345 -25.62 20.78 -28.94
CA ARG A 345 -25.16 21.79 -29.95
C ARG A 345 -24.23 22.84 -29.32
N LYS A 346 -24.25 22.97 -27.98
CA LYS A 346 -23.42 23.91 -27.24
C LYS A 346 -22.15 23.30 -26.66
N ALA A 347 -21.75 22.12 -27.06
CA ALA A 347 -20.59 21.40 -26.56
C ALA A 347 -19.29 22.22 -26.61
N LEU A 348 -19.12 23.09 -27.60
CA LEU A 348 -17.95 23.96 -27.76
C LEU A 348 -18.27 25.44 -27.48
N HIS A 349 -19.31 25.73 -26.71
CA HIS A 349 -19.64 27.12 -26.38
C HIS A 349 -18.60 27.71 -25.43
N GLY A 350 -18.23 29.00 -25.62
CA GLY A 350 -17.25 29.66 -24.74
C GLY A 350 -15.82 29.23 -24.98
N VAL A 351 -15.36 29.09 -26.22
CA VAL A 351 -14.00 28.64 -26.63
C VAL A 351 -12.86 29.31 -25.86
N TYR A 352 -13.04 30.53 -25.35
CA TYR A 352 -12.02 31.20 -24.55
C TYR A 352 -11.62 30.41 -23.29
N TYR A 353 -12.59 29.75 -22.64
CA TYR A 353 -12.30 28.89 -21.47
C TYR A 353 -11.60 27.59 -21.89
N LEU A 354 -11.91 27.05 -23.05
CA LEU A 354 -11.20 25.90 -23.63
C LEU A 354 -9.74 26.25 -23.88
N LEU A 355 -9.48 27.39 -24.55
CA LEU A 355 -8.12 27.88 -24.78
C LEU A 355 -7.37 28.16 -23.49
N GLY A 356 -8.04 28.79 -22.51
CA GLY A 356 -7.46 29.01 -21.18
C GLY A 356 -7.08 27.71 -20.46
N SER A 357 -7.95 26.68 -20.55
CA SER A 357 -7.63 25.35 -20.02
C SER A 357 -6.46 24.70 -20.77
N ALA A 358 -6.41 24.81 -22.10
CA ALA A 358 -5.31 24.29 -22.89
C ALA A 358 -3.96 24.92 -22.52
N VAL A 359 -3.94 26.24 -22.36
CA VAL A 359 -2.73 26.97 -21.89
C VAL A 359 -2.32 26.50 -20.49
N ALA A 360 -3.27 26.38 -19.55
CA ALA A 360 -2.95 25.92 -18.21
C ALA A 360 -2.39 24.50 -18.19
N VAL A 361 -3.00 23.57 -18.94
CA VAL A 361 -2.50 22.20 -19.10
C VAL A 361 -1.12 22.19 -19.75
N GLY A 362 -0.90 22.97 -20.81
CA GLY A 362 0.41 23.10 -21.46
C GLY A 362 1.49 23.62 -20.51
N VAL A 363 1.20 24.63 -19.71
CA VAL A 363 2.15 25.17 -18.72
C VAL A 363 2.49 24.10 -17.68
N ILE A 364 1.49 23.37 -17.13
CA ILE A 364 1.73 22.30 -16.17
C ILE A 364 2.62 21.22 -16.78
N VAL A 365 2.31 20.73 -17.96
CA VAL A 365 3.11 19.69 -18.64
C VAL A 365 4.55 20.19 -18.92
N CYS A 366 4.71 21.45 -19.34
CA CYS A 366 6.04 22.03 -19.56
C CYS A 366 6.87 22.08 -18.25
N ILE A 367 6.25 22.36 -17.10
CA ILE A 367 6.94 22.34 -15.80
C ILE A 367 7.51 20.96 -15.53
N PHE A 368 6.76 19.89 -15.75
CA PHE A 368 7.22 18.53 -15.54
C PHE A 368 8.21 18.08 -16.63
N GLN A 369 7.91 18.27 -17.90
CA GLN A 369 8.72 17.82 -19.02
C GLN A 369 10.12 18.41 -19.03
N PHE A 370 10.26 19.68 -18.64
CA PHE A 370 11.55 20.37 -18.64
C PHE A 370 12.19 20.48 -17.26
N ASP A 371 11.60 19.84 -16.24
CA ASP A 371 12.07 19.90 -14.86
C ASP A 371 12.43 21.34 -14.44
N LEU A 372 11.48 22.27 -14.64
CA LEU A 372 11.76 23.71 -14.45
C LEU A 372 12.15 24.08 -13.01
N PHE A 373 11.89 23.20 -12.05
CA PHE A 373 12.29 23.37 -10.65
C PHE A 373 13.53 22.56 -10.26
N ASN A 374 14.21 21.92 -11.22
CA ASN A 374 15.39 21.08 -11.01
C ASN A 374 15.13 19.99 -9.94
N TYR A 375 13.97 19.35 -9.99
CA TYR A 375 13.57 18.35 -9.00
C TYR A 375 14.54 17.17 -8.94
N ASP A 376 14.96 16.65 -10.11
CA ASP A 376 15.85 15.49 -10.22
C ASP A 376 17.29 15.74 -9.78
N THR A 377 17.70 17.00 -9.74
CA THR A 377 19.08 17.38 -9.35
C THR A 377 19.13 18.03 -7.97
N TYR A 378 17.99 18.17 -7.30
CA TYR A 378 17.93 18.80 -6.00
C TYR A 378 18.35 17.83 -4.88
N ILE A 379 19.37 18.23 -4.13
CA ILE A 379 19.73 17.64 -2.82
C ILE A 379 19.60 18.74 -1.76
N PRO A 380 19.03 18.47 -0.57
CA PRO A 380 19.01 19.44 0.52
C PRO A 380 20.45 19.74 0.98
N LYS A 381 20.70 20.94 1.49
CA LYS A 381 22.03 21.29 2.01
C LYS A 381 22.32 20.46 3.27
N GLN A 382 23.53 19.96 3.37
CA GLN A 382 23.96 19.10 4.48
C GLN A 382 23.74 19.75 5.85
N ASN A 383 23.93 21.07 5.96
CA ASN A 383 23.72 21.82 7.20
C ASN A 383 22.24 21.97 7.61
N ASP A 384 21.30 21.71 6.71
CA ASP A 384 19.87 21.82 6.96
C ASP A 384 19.26 20.43 7.27
N VAL A 385 20.08 19.37 7.25
CA VAL A 385 19.65 17.97 7.45
C VAL A 385 20.05 17.48 8.83
N LYS A 386 19.06 17.04 9.60
CA LYS A 386 19.21 16.49 10.94
C LYS A 386 19.68 15.04 10.92
N THR A 387 18.99 14.18 10.14
CA THR A 387 19.31 12.76 10.00
C THR A 387 19.02 12.28 8.58
N ILE A 388 19.69 11.20 8.18
CA ILE A 388 19.45 10.51 6.90
C ILE A 388 19.06 9.07 7.17
N SER A 389 18.03 8.59 6.46
CA SER A 389 17.67 7.18 6.39
C SER A 389 17.90 6.69 4.97
N VAL A 390 18.47 5.49 4.81
CA VAL A 390 18.73 4.91 3.50
C VAL A 390 18.19 3.49 3.39
N ALA A 391 17.79 3.09 2.19
CA ALA A 391 17.48 1.73 1.86
C ALA A 391 18.19 1.38 0.55
N ILE A 392 18.97 0.29 0.58
CA ILE A 392 19.86 -0.10 -0.50
C ILE A 392 19.30 -1.40 -1.09
N GLY A 393 18.87 -1.34 -2.37
CA GLY A 393 18.38 -2.51 -3.08
C GLY A 393 19.45 -3.58 -3.19
N GLY A 394 19.06 -4.84 -2.96
CA GLY A 394 19.98 -5.96 -2.88
C GLY A 394 20.59 -6.21 -1.50
N LEU A 395 20.34 -5.33 -0.51
CA LEU A 395 20.67 -5.57 0.89
C LEU A 395 19.42 -5.71 1.77
N ASP A 396 18.24 -5.61 1.22
CA ASP A 396 16.96 -5.63 1.91
C ASP A 396 16.31 -7.04 1.95
N GLY A 397 16.88 -8.02 1.24
CA GLY A 397 16.40 -9.40 1.18
C GLY A 397 16.60 -10.23 2.46
N TYR A 398 17.47 -9.80 3.36
CA TYR A 398 17.88 -10.57 4.54
C TYR A 398 16.88 -10.60 5.69
N ILE A 399 15.82 -9.81 5.63
CA ILE A 399 14.80 -9.72 6.67
C ILE A 399 13.46 -9.82 6.00
N ARG A 400 12.75 -10.92 6.22
CA ARG A 400 11.39 -11.10 5.75
C ARG A 400 10.43 -10.84 6.88
N TYR A 401 9.50 -9.90 6.66
CA TYR A 401 8.36 -9.67 7.54
C TYR A 401 7.21 -10.51 7.03
N TYR A 402 6.72 -11.43 7.84
CA TYR A 402 5.47 -12.11 7.56
C TYR A 402 4.36 -11.45 8.36
N ASP A 403 3.49 -10.71 7.69
CA ASP A 403 2.27 -10.19 8.28
C ASP A 403 1.22 -11.31 8.25
N PHE A 404 0.79 -11.74 9.42
CA PHE A 404 -0.23 -12.80 9.56
C PHE A 404 -1.64 -12.34 9.21
N ASP A 405 -1.87 -11.08 8.84
CA ASP A 405 -3.17 -10.63 8.42
C ASP A 405 -3.45 -11.09 6.98
N TYR A 406 -4.15 -12.18 6.85
CA TYR A 406 -4.52 -12.91 5.63
C TYR A 406 -5.29 -12.07 4.59
N SER A 407 -5.56 -10.82 4.86
CA SER A 407 -6.35 -9.94 4.00
C SER A 407 -5.55 -9.03 3.07
N SER A 408 -4.25 -8.94 3.27
CA SER A 408 -3.37 -8.16 2.38
C SER A 408 -2.16 -9.01 1.96
N SER A 409 -2.11 -9.38 0.71
CA SER A 409 -0.94 -9.97 0.03
C SER A 409 0.23 -8.98 -0.11
N GLY A 410 0.38 -8.06 0.84
CA GLY A 410 1.39 -7.02 0.86
C GLY A 410 2.17 -7.06 2.17
N GLY A 411 3.23 -7.87 2.23
CA GLY A 411 4.25 -7.68 3.25
C GLY A 411 4.76 -6.23 3.19
N THR A 412 4.96 -5.60 4.32
CA THR A 412 5.60 -4.29 4.39
C THR A 412 6.98 -4.41 3.77
N TYR A 413 7.24 -3.70 2.69
CA TYR A 413 8.55 -3.75 2.04
C TYR A 413 9.62 -3.28 3.03
N ASN A 414 10.70 -4.04 3.14
CA ASN A 414 11.82 -3.77 4.06
C ASN A 414 12.34 -2.32 3.96
N HIS A 415 12.34 -1.73 2.76
CA HIS A 415 12.79 -0.36 2.55
C HIS A 415 11.93 0.69 3.29
N ASN A 416 10.63 0.46 3.48
CA ASN A 416 9.80 1.40 4.24
C ASN A 416 10.17 1.37 5.73
N TYR A 417 10.41 0.18 6.28
CA TYR A 417 10.90 0.05 7.65
C TYR A 417 12.22 0.80 7.84
N GLN A 418 13.19 0.59 6.94
CA GLN A 418 14.50 1.24 7.00
C GLN A 418 14.37 2.77 6.94
N LEU A 419 13.58 3.30 6.01
CA LEU A 419 13.36 4.74 5.88
C LEU A 419 12.66 5.35 7.10
N ASP A 420 11.86 4.58 7.83
CA ASP A 420 11.12 5.07 9.01
C ASP A 420 11.91 4.98 10.31
N HIS A 421 12.82 4.00 10.46
CA HIS A 421 13.50 3.71 11.72
C HIS A 421 15.01 4.01 11.70
N MET A 422 15.61 4.29 10.52
CA MET A 422 17.03 4.59 10.42
C MET A 422 17.30 6.08 10.66
N GLU A 423 18.36 6.38 11.41
CA GLU A 423 18.82 7.75 11.71
C GLU A 423 20.34 7.83 11.66
N ILE A 424 20.93 7.81 10.45
CA ILE A 424 22.36 7.89 10.27
C ILE A 424 22.84 9.29 10.65
N SER A 425 23.80 9.37 11.57
CA SER A 425 24.35 10.62 12.07
C SER A 425 25.50 11.16 11.21
N ASN A 426 26.24 10.28 10.51
CA ASN A 426 27.28 10.68 9.55
C ASN A 426 26.72 10.71 8.12
N PRO A 427 26.33 11.87 7.60
CA PRO A 427 25.65 11.95 6.31
C PRO A 427 26.57 11.83 5.09
N GLU A 428 27.91 11.95 5.25
CA GLU A 428 28.85 12.11 4.13
C GLU A 428 28.77 10.99 3.08
N PRO A 429 28.87 9.68 3.44
CA PRO A 429 28.81 8.62 2.43
C PRO A 429 27.45 8.59 1.70
N ALA A 430 26.36 8.84 2.41
CA ALA A 430 25.02 8.90 1.84
C ALA A 430 24.84 10.05 0.83
N TYR A 431 25.47 11.20 1.10
CA TYR A 431 25.48 12.33 0.17
C TYR A 431 26.32 12.05 -1.08
N GLU A 432 27.48 11.39 -0.93
CA GLU A 432 28.32 11.02 -2.09
C GLU A 432 27.58 10.05 -3.01
N LEU A 433 26.88 9.04 -2.47
CA LEU A 433 26.03 8.17 -3.26
C LEU A 433 24.94 8.95 -4.01
N ALA A 434 24.28 9.88 -3.35
CA ALA A 434 23.25 10.70 -3.98
C ALA A 434 23.82 11.59 -5.10
N LYS A 435 25.03 12.14 -4.95
CA LYS A 435 25.71 12.92 -6.01
C LYS A 435 26.02 12.04 -7.23
N ILE A 436 26.52 10.81 -7.01
CA ILE A 436 26.77 9.85 -8.09
C ILE A 436 25.45 9.53 -8.80
N GLY A 437 24.36 9.29 -8.06
CA GLY A 437 23.04 9.06 -8.62
C GLY A 437 22.54 10.23 -9.49
N ILE A 438 22.77 11.48 -9.06
CA ILE A 438 22.42 12.66 -9.86
C ILE A 438 23.26 12.76 -11.14
N GLU A 439 24.54 12.40 -11.10
CA GLU A 439 25.39 12.39 -12.29
C GLU A 439 24.88 11.36 -13.30
N GLN A 440 24.44 10.18 -12.84
CA GLN A 440 23.78 9.18 -13.68
C GLN A 440 22.50 9.73 -14.32
N VAL A 441 21.63 10.37 -13.54
CA VAL A 441 20.41 11.00 -14.06
C VAL A 441 20.72 12.05 -15.13
N LYS A 442 21.75 12.89 -14.93
CA LYS A 442 22.18 13.87 -15.93
C LYS A 442 22.69 13.20 -17.20
N SER A 443 23.46 12.13 -17.07
CA SER A 443 23.97 11.35 -18.20
C SER A 443 22.81 10.77 -19.02
N ILE A 444 21.87 10.08 -18.39
CA ILE A 444 20.69 9.47 -19.04
C ILE A 444 19.84 10.55 -19.73
N LYS A 445 19.54 11.66 -19.05
CA LYS A 445 18.78 12.78 -19.65
C LYS A 445 19.47 13.42 -20.84
N SER A 446 20.81 13.36 -20.91
CA SER A 446 21.57 13.88 -22.05
C SER A 446 21.45 13.01 -23.30
N VAL A 447 21.30 11.69 -23.13
CA VAL A 447 21.20 10.71 -24.22
C VAL A 447 19.76 10.51 -24.66
N ASN A 448 18.83 10.43 -23.72
CA ASN A 448 17.43 10.11 -24.02
C ASN A 448 16.46 10.97 -23.22
N LYS A 449 15.79 11.92 -23.90
CA LYS A 449 14.89 12.89 -23.24
C LYS A 449 13.55 12.31 -22.78
N ASN A 450 13.23 11.05 -23.08
CA ASN A 450 11.87 10.54 -22.98
C ASN A 450 11.66 9.34 -22.03
N TYR A 451 12.66 8.81 -21.33
CA TYR A 451 12.48 7.52 -20.64
C TYR A 451 12.96 7.45 -19.21
N LYS A 452 12.04 7.11 -18.31
CA LYS A 452 12.29 6.66 -16.95
C LYS A 452 12.66 5.16 -16.86
N SER A 453 12.35 4.35 -17.87
CA SER A 453 12.65 2.91 -17.87
C SER A 453 14.13 2.65 -18.13
N MET A 454 14.90 2.62 -17.05
CA MET A 454 16.34 2.31 -17.08
C MET A 454 16.59 0.84 -17.49
N TYR A 455 15.63 -0.05 -17.29
CA TYR A 455 15.69 -1.44 -17.77
C TYR A 455 15.75 -1.58 -19.30
N ASN A 456 15.33 -0.51 -20.04
CA ASN A 456 15.34 -0.50 -21.52
C ASN A 456 16.44 0.39 -22.12
N VAL A 457 17.22 1.11 -21.32
CA VAL A 457 18.25 2.07 -21.77
C VAL A 457 19.67 1.59 -21.40
N VAL A 458 19.81 0.39 -20.92
CA VAL A 458 21.14 -0.25 -20.89
C VAL A 458 21.51 -0.47 -22.35
N ASP A 459 22.25 0.53 -22.88
CA ASP A 459 22.93 0.44 -24.16
C ASP A 459 23.65 -0.92 -24.16
N THR A 460 23.40 -1.73 -25.15
CA THR A 460 23.99 -3.07 -25.29
C THR A 460 25.53 -3.09 -25.26
N ASP A 461 26.15 -1.93 -25.26
CA ASP A 461 27.59 -1.74 -25.16
C ASP A 461 28.13 -1.51 -23.72
N ALA A 462 27.22 -1.29 -22.72
CA ALA A 462 27.56 -1.21 -21.28
C ALA A 462 27.24 -2.52 -20.53
N ILE A 463 27.44 -3.64 -21.19
CA ILE A 463 26.93 -4.99 -20.86
C ILE A 463 27.41 -5.55 -19.50
N ASN A 464 28.31 -4.89 -18.78
CA ASN A 464 28.89 -5.42 -17.53
C ASN A 464 28.69 -4.57 -16.27
N THR A 465 27.99 -3.45 -16.31
CA THR A 465 27.81 -2.62 -15.11
C THR A 465 26.49 -2.97 -14.42
N LYS A 466 26.55 -3.50 -13.21
CA LYS A 466 25.38 -3.71 -12.36
C LYS A 466 24.98 -2.42 -11.65
N PHE A 467 23.67 -2.27 -11.43
CA PHE A 467 23.10 -1.12 -10.74
C PHE A 467 22.23 -1.59 -9.60
N TYR A 468 22.18 -0.82 -8.54
CA TYR A 468 21.23 -0.99 -7.44
C TYR A 468 20.38 0.26 -7.25
N THR A 469 19.21 0.06 -6.65
CA THR A 469 18.33 1.14 -6.25
C THR A 469 18.76 1.68 -4.89
N TYR A 470 19.01 2.98 -4.80
CA TYR A 470 19.35 3.69 -3.58
C TYR A 470 18.21 4.64 -3.22
N LYS A 471 17.48 4.33 -2.15
CA LYS A 471 16.40 5.16 -1.61
C LYS A 471 16.90 5.92 -0.41
N VAL A 472 16.56 7.20 -0.32
CA VAL A 472 17.02 8.06 0.78
C VAL A 472 15.92 8.98 1.26
N LYS A 473 15.79 9.09 2.59
CA LYS A 473 14.98 10.08 3.28
C LYS A 473 15.90 11.05 4.00
N TYR A 474 15.81 12.33 3.67
CA TYR A 474 16.45 13.43 4.39
C TYR A 474 15.45 14.03 5.36
N THR A 475 15.69 13.92 6.66
CA THR A 475 14.92 14.62 7.70
C THR A 475 15.58 15.94 7.99
N LEU A 476 14.90 17.04 7.67
CA LEU A 476 15.42 18.39 7.87
C LEU A 476 15.26 18.85 9.33
N ASP A 477 15.99 19.91 9.74
CA ASP A 477 15.90 20.51 11.07
C ASP A 477 14.47 20.97 11.45
N ASN A 478 13.65 21.29 10.45
CA ASN A 478 12.25 21.68 10.62
C ASN A 478 11.28 20.49 10.57
N GLU A 479 11.79 19.26 10.72
CA GLU A 479 11.04 17.98 10.70
C GLU A 479 10.34 17.68 9.37
N ARG A 480 10.68 18.37 8.27
CA ARG A 480 10.19 18.02 6.94
C ARG A 480 11.05 16.91 6.34
N ASN A 481 10.41 15.92 5.76
CA ASN A 481 11.06 14.82 5.08
C ASN A 481 11.12 15.06 3.56
N ILE A 482 12.26 14.76 2.97
CA ILE A 482 12.48 14.76 1.51
C ILE A 482 12.92 13.37 1.11
N TYR A 483 12.19 12.75 0.19
CA TYR A 483 12.45 11.40 -0.28
C TYR A 483 13.02 11.44 -1.70
N ARG A 484 14.03 10.62 -1.98
CA ARG A 484 14.65 10.45 -3.30
C ARG A 484 14.99 8.99 -3.54
N GLU A 485 14.96 8.62 -4.83
CA GLU A 485 15.42 7.32 -5.31
C GLU A 485 16.43 7.54 -6.43
N TYR A 486 17.53 6.82 -6.37
CA TYR A 486 18.60 6.88 -7.38
C TYR A 486 18.93 5.47 -7.82
N THR A 487 19.37 5.35 -9.07
CA THR A 487 19.98 4.12 -9.59
C THR A 487 21.49 4.36 -9.68
N ILE A 488 22.26 3.52 -9.02
CA ILE A 488 23.68 3.73 -8.76
C ILE A 488 24.46 2.50 -9.23
N PRO A 489 25.62 2.68 -9.93
CA PRO A 489 26.45 1.56 -10.34
C PRO A 489 27.17 0.94 -9.13
N VAL A 490 27.23 -0.40 -9.06
CA VAL A 490 27.82 -1.15 -7.95
C VAL A 490 29.34 -0.91 -7.87
N ASP A 491 30.04 -1.14 -8.97
CA ASP A 491 31.52 -1.22 -8.97
C ASP A 491 32.20 0.08 -8.47
N SER A 492 31.66 1.24 -8.83
CA SER A 492 32.22 2.54 -8.45
C SER A 492 31.84 3.01 -7.06
N THR A 493 30.89 2.34 -6.39
CA THR A 493 30.33 2.80 -5.12
C THR A 493 30.44 1.76 -3.99
N TYR A 494 31.06 0.63 -4.27
CA TYR A 494 31.16 -0.49 -3.34
C TYR A 494 31.85 -0.11 -2.01
N ASP A 495 32.91 0.71 -2.06
CA ASP A 495 33.59 1.18 -0.85
C ASP A 495 32.70 2.10 0.00
N LEU A 496 31.90 2.97 -0.64
CA LEU A 496 30.93 3.81 0.09
C LEU A 496 29.82 2.98 0.74
N LEU A 497 29.41 1.88 0.08
CA LEU A 497 28.44 0.95 0.67
C LEU A 497 29.01 0.25 1.90
N LYS A 498 30.29 -0.14 1.89
CA LYS A 498 30.96 -0.71 3.06
C LYS A 498 30.98 0.27 4.23
N ASP A 499 31.30 1.55 3.96
CA ASP A 499 31.32 2.58 4.98
C ASP A 499 29.96 2.83 5.60
N ILE A 500 28.88 2.77 4.80
CA ILE A 500 27.51 2.85 5.31
C ILE A 500 27.14 1.58 6.09
N TYR A 501 27.45 0.39 5.57
CA TYR A 501 27.04 -0.88 6.18
C TYR A 501 27.68 -1.14 7.55
N ILE A 502 28.91 -0.66 7.77
CA ILE A 502 29.59 -0.79 9.05
C ILE A 502 29.07 0.19 10.11
N ASP A 503 28.36 1.24 9.71
CA ASP A 503 27.81 2.23 10.63
C ASP A 503 26.74 1.57 11.53
N LEU A 504 26.89 1.75 12.85
CA LEU A 504 25.97 1.18 13.82
C LEU A 504 24.55 1.76 13.70
N ASP A 505 24.42 3.02 13.33
CA ASP A 505 23.12 3.66 13.13
C ASP A 505 22.40 3.09 11.89
N TYR A 506 23.17 2.74 10.84
CA TYR A 506 22.64 1.98 9.71
C TYR A 506 22.11 0.62 10.16
N LYS A 507 22.91 -0.16 10.91
CA LYS A 507 22.51 -1.49 11.38
C LYS A 507 21.30 -1.46 12.30
N LYS A 508 21.21 -0.49 13.19
CA LYS A 508 20.03 -0.29 14.06
C LYS A 508 18.76 0.00 13.26
N GLY A 509 18.84 0.78 12.21
CA GLY A 509 17.70 1.07 11.35
C GLY A 509 17.38 -0.04 10.36
N HIS A 510 18.39 -0.85 10.00
CA HIS A 510 18.22 -1.96 9.04
C HIS A 510 17.65 -3.23 9.70
N TYR A 511 18.10 -3.55 10.92
CA TYR A 511 17.74 -4.78 11.63
C TYR A 511 16.79 -4.52 12.80
N PRO A 512 15.51 -4.92 12.73
CA PRO A 512 14.51 -4.71 13.80
C PRO A 512 14.89 -5.27 15.17
N ILE A 513 15.74 -6.28 15.22
CA ILE A 513 16.20 -6.91 16.48
C ILE A 513 16.81 -5.89 17.47
N TYR A 514 17.33 -4.75 16.98
CA TYR A 514 17.85 -3.70 17.85
C TYR A 514 16.77 -2.98 18.67
N MET A 515 15.53 -3.02 18.20
CA MET A 515 14.38 -2.38 18.84
C MET A 515 13.67 -3.29 19.85
N TRP A 516 14.00 -4.61 19.88
CA TRP A 516 13.30 -5.57 20.72
C TRP A 516 13.89 -5.70 22.11
N ASN A 517 12.98 -5.90 23.10
CA ASN A 517 13.27 -6.46 24.41
C ASN A 517 12.94 -7.96 24.40
N ALA A 518 13.41 -8.71 25.42
CA ALA A 518 13.11 -10.14 25.52
C ALA A 518 11.61 -10.45 25.59
N ASP A 519 10.82 -9.54 26.15
CA ASP A 519 9.37 -9.67 26.29
C ASP A 519 8.61 -9.51 24.95
N ASP A 520 9.25 -8.91 23.94
CA ASP A 520 8.66 -8.74 22.61
C ASP A 520 8.74 -10.02 21.78
N VAL A 521 9.62 -10.96 22.18
CA VAL A 521 9.87 -12.23 21.46
C VAL A 521 9.17 -13.39 22.16
N ASN A 522 8.18 -13.96 21.48
CA ASN A 522 7.41 -15.10 22.00
C ASN A 522 8.24 -16.38 21.96
N SER A 523 8.84 -16.68 20.82
CA SER A 523 9.66 -17.87 20.65
C SER A 523 10.82 -17.65 19.68
N ILE A 524 11.83 -18.47 19.79
CA ILE A 524 12.99 -18.51 18.90
C ILE A 524 13.12 -19.95 18.38
N SER A 525 13.22 -20.08 17.06
CA SER A 525 13.55 -21.34 16.39
C SER A 525 14.70 -21.14 15.41
N CYS A 526 15.37 -22.21 15.09
CA CYS A 526 16.44 -22.24 14.09
C CYS A 526 16.23 -23.39 13.13
N SER A 527 16.43 -23.15 11.85
CA SER A 527 16.32 -24.16 10.81
C SER A 527 17.50 -24.13 9.86
N ASN A 528 17.89 -25.32 9.40
CA ASN A 528 18.77 -25.53 8.26
C ASN A 528 18.17 -26.64 7.37
N LEU A 529 18.91 -27.13 6.38
CA LEU A 529 18.43 -28.19 5.51
C LEU A 529 18.16 -29.53 6.18
N PHE A 530 18.78 -29.77 7.31
CA PHE A 530 18.81 -31.07 7.97
C PHE A 530 17.96 -31.10 9.25
N GLU A 531 17.72 -29.97 9.87
CA GLU A 531 17.07 -29.88 11.18
C GLU A 531 16.28 -28.59 11.35
N ASP A 532 15.08 -28.72 11.94
CA ASP A 532 14.28 -27.62 12.45
C ASP A 532 14.14 -27.76 13.97
N LYS A 533 14.45 -26.70 14.73
CA LYS A 533 14.38 -26.72 16.19
C LYS A 533 13.81 -25.45 16.78
N LYS A 534 12.78 -25.63 17.60
CA LYS A 534 12.23 -24.58 18.45
C LYS A 534 12.82 -24.65 19.84
N PHE A 535 13.33 -23.54 20.38
CA PHE A 535 14.01 -23.49 21.66
C PHE A 535 13.07 -23.07 22.78
N SER A 536 13.10 -23.81 23.90
CA SER A 536 12.39 -23.45 25.13
C SER A 536 13.31 -22.59 25.98
N LEU A 537 13.32 -21.27 25.78
CA LEU A 537 14.17 -20.32 26.48
C LEU A 537 13.36 -19.53 27.52
N ASN A 538 13.92 -19.32 28.70
CA ASN A 538 13.38 -18.34 29.64
C ASN A 538 13.77 -16.91 29.23
N ASP A 539 13.17 -15.88 29.83
CA ASP A 539 13.38 -14.48 29.43
C ASP A 539 14.83 -14.01 29.60
N PHE A 540 15.56 -14.55 30.57
CA PHE A 540 16.98 -14.27 30.75
C PHE A 540 17.81 -14.85 29.59
N GLU A 541 17.54 -16.09 29.19
CA GLU A 541 18.22 -16.74 28.06
C GLU A 541 17.88 -16.10 26.74
N LYS A 542 16.62 -15.70 26.54
CA LYS A 542 16.21 -14.93 25.35
C LYS A 542 17.00 -13.62 25.27
N LYS A 543 17.07 -12.87 26.38
CA LYS A 543 17.83 -11.62 26.42
C LYS A 543 19.30 -11.84 26.12
N GLN A 544 19.90 -12.85 26.72
CA GLN A 544 21.31 -13.20 26.48
C GLN A 544 21.55 -13.55 25.01
N PHE A 545 20.68 -14.35 24.42
CA PHE A 545 20.81 -14.75 23.02
C PHE A 545 20.67 -13.57 22.05
N ILE A 546 19.68 -12.70 22.28
CA ILE A 546 19.47 -11.49 21.47
C ILE A 546 20.70 -10.59 21.52
N GLU A 547 21.32 -10.40 22.69
CA GLU A 547 22.52 -9.56 22.81
C GLU A 547 23.75 -10.21 22.15
N ILE A 548 23.93 -11.52 22.25
CA ILE A 548 24.99 -12.26 21.54
C ILE A 548 24.83 -12.05 20.02
N TYR A 549 23.62 -12.22 19.52
CA TYR A 549 23.36 -12.08 18.08
C TYR A 549 23.55 -10.63 17.60
N LYS A 550 23.11 -9.63 18.35
CA LYS A 550 23.36 -8.20 18.07
C LYS A 550 24.85 -7.87 17.98
N GLU A 551 25.66 -8.42 18.91
CA GLU A 551 27.10 -8.18 18.92
C GLU A 551 27.77 -8.76 17.67
N GLU A 552 27.37 -9.94 17.24
CA GLU A 552 27.89 -10.56 16.02
C GLU A 552 27.42 -9.83 14.75
N LEU A 553 26.16 -9.36 14.71
CA LEU A 553 25.68 -8.49 13.64
C LEU A 553 26.48 -7.18 13.55
N ASN A 554 26.85 -6.57 14.69
CA ASN A 554 27.67 -5.36 14.71
C ASN A 554 29.02 -5.56 14.03
N ASN A 555 29.60 -6.73 14.19
CA ASN A 555 30.92 -7.08 13.64
C ASN A 555 30.84 -7.62 12.21
N ASN A 556 29.66 -7.98 11.71
CA ASN A 556 29.49 -8.53 10.37
C ASN A 556 29.72 -7.46 9.31
N SER A 557 30.59 -7.72 8.35
CA SER A 557 30.90 -6.80 7.24
C SER A 557 29.97 -7.01 6.04
N LEU A 558 29.96 -6.05 5.12
CA LEU A 558 29.25 -6.22 3.85
C LEU A 558 29.86 -7.37 3.05
N ASP A 559 31.20 -7.47 3.02
CA ASP A 559 31.89 -8.58 2.32
C ASP A 559 31.45 -9.94 2.88
N ASP A 560 31.35 -10.10 4.21
CA ASP A 560 30.88 -11.35 4.80
C ASP A 560 29.42 -11.65 4.41
N THR A 561 28.57 -10.65 4.44
CA THR A 561 27.15 -10.79 4.10
C THR A 561 26.90 -11.28 2.68
N ILE A 562 27.67 -10.77 1.70
CA ILE A 562 27.47 -11.10 0.27
C ILE A 562 28.32 -12.27 -0.22
N SER A 563 29.41 -12.62 0.50
CA SER A 563 30.35 -13.67 0.04
C SER A 563 30.23 -14.98 0.82
N ILE A 564 29.73 -14.94 2.06
CA ILE A 564 29.66 -16.11 2.93
C ILE A 564 28.22 -16.61 2.98
N GLN A 565 28.02 -17.87 2.58
CA GLN A 565 26.73 -18.52 2.67
C GLN A 565 26.36 -18.76 4.14
N PRO A 566 25.14 -18.41 4.59
CA PRO A 566 24.66 -18.71 5.93
C PRO A 566 24.53 -20.23 6.16
N THR A 567 24.78 -20.70 7.38
CA THR A 567 24.63 -22.09 7.79
C THR A 567 23.22 -22.43 8.26
N ALA A 568 22.49 -21.45 8.77
CA ALA A 568 21.14 -21.64 9.27
C ALA A 568 20.34 -20.32 9.23
N THR A 569 19.03 -20.45 9.42
CA THR A 569 18.09 -19.32 9.53
C THR A 569 17.47 -19.34 10.93
N LEU A 570 17.61 -18.25 11.67
CA LEU A 570 16.90 -17.99 12.93
C LEU A 570 15.53 -17.37 12.62
N ILE A 571 14.50 -17.84 13.33
CA ILE A 571 13.15 -17.31 13.24
C ILE A 571 12.77 -16.78 14.62
N PHE A 572 12.52 -15.47 14.71
CA PHE A 572 12.03 -14.81 15.91
C PHE A 572 10.54 -14.56 15.73
N GLU A 573 9.72 -15.30 16.47
CA GLU A 573 8.28 -15.08 16.54
C GLU A 573 8.00 -13.95 17.53
N THR A 574 7.40 -12.86 17.07
CA THR A 574 6.96 -11.74 17.93
C THR A 574 5.42 -11.69 17.98
N ASN A 575 4.86 -10.74 18.74
CA ASN A 575 3.41 -10.60 18.84
C ASN A 575 2.73 -10.21 17.52
N ASN A 576 3.45 -9.51 16.63
CA ASN A 576 2.89 -8.94 15.42
C ASN A 576 3.44 -9.59 14.15
N TYR A 577 4.72 -10.01 14.15
CA TYR A 577 5.42 -10.48 12.96
C TYR A 577 6.43 -11.56 13.30
N ASP A 578 6.74 -12.40 12.32
CA ASP A 578 7.88 -13.33 12.39
C ASP A 578 9.03 -12.74 11.57
N PHE A 579 10.23 -12.82 12.12
CA PHE A 579 11.45 -12.28 11.52
C PHE A 579 12.47 -13.39 11.31
N ASN A 580 12.98 -13.47 10.07
CA ASN A 580 14.02 -14.42 9.70
C ASN A 580 15.37 -13.70 9.66
N TYR A 581 16.36 -14.28 10.31
CA TYR A 581 17.74 -13.80 10.35
C TYR A 581 18.70 -14.91 9.99
N TYR A 582 19.80 -14.59 9.30
CA TYR A 582 20.80 -15.57 8.91
C TYR A 582 21.85 -15.77 9.98
N VAL A 583 22.33 -17.03 10.14
CA VAL A 583 23.48 -17.38 10.96
C VAL A 583 24.64 -17.64 10.01
N TYR A 584 25.67 -16.80 10.10
CA TYR A 584 26.88 -16.97 9.29
C TYR A 584 27.91 -17.83 10.03
N PRO A 585 28.81 -18.54 9.34
CA PRO A 585 29.91 -19.32 9.97
C PRO A 585 30.79 -18.48 10.88
N THR A 586 30.84 -17.17 10.69
CA THR A 586 31.57 -16.21 11.53
C THR A 586 30.89 -15.92 12.87
N PHE A 587 29.62 -16.29 13.04
CA PHE A 587 28.83 -16.04 14.25
C PHE A 587 29.09 -17.14 15.30
N THR A 588 30.30 -17.16 15.81
CA THR A 588 30.81 -18.24 16.67
C THR A 588 30.05 -18.37 17.99
N ASN A 589 29.67 -17.27 18.63
CA ASN A 589 28.95 -17.29 19.93
C ASN A 589 27.50 -17.74 19.73
N THR A 590 26.84 -17.29 18.65
CA THR A 590 25.49 -17.74 18.26
C THR A 590 25.52 -19.25 17.99
N ILE A 591 26.47 -19.72 17.18
CA ILE A 591 26.64 -21.15 16.86
C ILE A 591 26.87 -21.96 18.14
N ASN A 592 27.75 -21.52 19.04
CA ASN A 592 28.00 -22.22 20.31
C ASN A 592 26.71 -22.28 21.15
N PHE A 593 25.95 -21.19 21.23
CA PHE A 593 24.68 -21.16 21.96
C PHE A 593 23.67 -22.17 21.41
N LEU A 594 23.60 -22.31 20.07
CA LEU A 594 22.71 -23.26 19.38
C LEU A 594 23.18 -24.70 19.61
N ASN A 595 24.50 -24.96 19.47
CA ASN A 595 25.11 -26.28 19.67
C ASN A 595 24.92 -26.78 21.11
N ASP A 596 25.10 -25.93 22.10
CA ASP A 596 24.85 -26.24 23.52
C ASP A 596 23.41 -26.70 23.80
N ARG A 597 22.50 -26.30 22.93
CA ARG A 597 21.07 -26.67 22.98
C ARG A 597 20.69 -27.76 21.98
N GLY A 598 21.70 -28.40 21.38
CA GLY A 598 21.52 -29.57 20.51
C GLY A 598 21.00 -29.27 19.14
N PHE A 599 21.30 -28.09 18.56
CA PHE A 599 21.13 -27.75 17.14
C PHE A 599 22.52 -27.56 16.53
N ASP A 600 22.83 -28.29 15.48
CA ASP A 600 24.13 -28.14 14.80
C ASP A 600 24.14 -26.90 13.88
N GLY A 601 24.54 -25.76 14.46
CA GLY A 601 24.66 -24.49 13.73
C GLY A 601 25.82 -24.44 12.72
N THR A 602 26.66 -25.47 12.65
CA THR A 602 27.79 -25.54 11.71
C THR A 602 27.50 -26.41 10.50
N ARG A 603 26.43 -27.21 10.53
CA ARG A 603 26.08 -28.16 9.47
C ARG A 603 25.74 -27.45 8.16
N VAL A 604 26.57 -27.65 7.17
CA VAL A 604 26.36 -27.22 5.78
C VAL A 604 26.31 -28.45 4.88
N VAL A 605 25.77 -28.28 3.67
CA VAL A 605 25.78 -29.35 2.66
C VAL A 605 27.21 -29.67 2.25
N GLY A 606 27.64 -30.91 2.49
CA GLY A 606 28.89 -31.42 1.98
C GLY A 606 28.71 -32.12 0.63
N THR A 607 29.81 -32.36 -0.07
CA THR A 607 29.77 -33.14 -1.34
C THR A 607 29.30 -34.58 -1.12
N GLU A 608 29.46 -35.12 0.09
CA GLU A 608 28.96 -36.41 0.53
C GLU A 608 27.44 -36.48 0.68
N ASP A 609 26.80 -35.35 0.91
CA ASP A 609 25.33 -35.25 1.01
C ASP A 609 24.67 -35.23 -0.37
N ILE A 610 25.44 -34.95 -1.43
CA ILE A 610 24.91 -34.77 -2.78
C ILE A 610 24.72 -36.10 -3.48
N LYS A 611 23.49 -36.39 -3.88
CA LYS A 611 23.16 -37.59 -4.64
C LYS A 611 23.44 -37.40 -6.12
N GLU A 612 23.06 -36.29 -6.69
CA GLU A 612 23.23 -35.96 -8.11
C GLU A 612 23.16 -34.46 -8.35
N ILE A 613 23.79 -34.02 -9.42
CA ILE A 613 23.69 -32.63 -9.93
C ILE A 613 23.20 -32.72 -11.37
N PHE A 614 22.02 -32.14 -11.63
CA PHE A 614 21.46 -31.97 -12.97
C PHE A 614 21.80 -30.58 -13.49
N VAL A 615 22.24 -30.46 -14.72
CA VAL A 615 22.60 -29.22 -15.39
C VAL A 615 21.91 -29.16 -16.74
N GLU A 616 21.26 -28.00 -17.03
CA GLU A 616 20.54 -27.73 -18.28
C GLU A 616 20.94 -26.38 -18.87
N ASN A 617 21.25 -26.38 -20.19
CA ASN A 617 21.52 -25.20 -20.98
C ASN A 617 20.19 -24.63 -21.54
N PHE A 618 19.71 -23.49 -21.00
CA PHE A 618 18.47 -22.88 -21.44
C PHE A 618 18.48 -22.40 -22.90
N ASN A 619 19.63 -22.02 -23.44
CA ASN A 619 19.70 -21.54 -24.81
C ASN A 619 19.27 -22.62 -25.83
N ILE A 620 19.59 -23.92 -25.58
CA ILE A 620 19.18 -25.03 -26.43
C ILE A 620 17.66 -25.30 -26.26
N ARG A 621 17.14 -25.21 -25.05
CA ARG A 621 15.70 -25.37 -24.75
C ARG A 621 14.81 -24.37 -25.48
N LEU A 622 15.28 -23.13 -25.71
CA LEU A 622 14.52 -22.10 -26.41
C LEU A 622 14.51 -22.37 -27.94
N GLU A 623 15.54 -22.95 -28.52
CA GLU A 623 15.57 -23.29 -29.94
C GLU A 623 14.61 -24.43 -30.28
N ASP A 624 14.45 -25.42 -29.39
CA ASP A 624 13.49 -26.53 -29.57
C ASP A 624 12.02 -26.10 -29.35
N ALA A 625 11.77 -25.04 -28.57
CA ALA A 625 10.42 -24.56 -28.23
C ALA A 625 9.73 -23.71 -29.30
N GLU A 626 10.42 -23.26 -30.35
CA GLU A 626 9.76 -22.59 -31.47
C GLU A 626 8.82 -23.53 -32.29
N GLY A 627 8.86 -24.85 -32.01
CA GLY A 627 7.99 -25.85 -32.62
C GLY A 627 6.68 -26.16 -31.91
N GLU A 628 6.56 -25.97 -30.61
CA GLU A 628 5.32 -26.23 -29.85
C GLU A 628 5.10 -25.19 -28.75
N LYS A 629 4.08 -24.33 -28.97
CA LYS A 629 3.60 -23.36 -27.96
C LYS A 629 2.94 -24.07 -26.79
N HIS A 630 3.70 -24.42 -25.77
CA HIS A 630 3.17 -24.75 -24.46
C HIS A 630 3.73 -23.74 -23.45
N GLY A 631 2.85 -22.85 -22.99
CA GLY A 631 3.15 -21.89 -21.94
C GLY A 631 3.53 -22.62 -20.65
N ILE A 632 4.76 -22.44 -20.21
CA ILE A 632 5.18 -22.81 -18.86
C ILE A 632 5.02 -21.57 -18.01
N THR A 633 4.03 -21.62 -17.13
CA THR A 633 3.78 -20.65 -16.06
C THR A 633 4.91 -20.81 -15.04
N TYR A 634 5.61 -19.72 -14.74
CA TYR A 634 6.48 -19.65 -13.57
C TYR A 634 5.64 -19.93 -12.32
N ALA A 635 5.81 -21.08 -11.71
CA ALA A 635 5.28 -21.36 -10.39
C ALA A 635 6.31 -20.85 -9.38
N GLU A 636 5.96 -19.82 -8.63
CA GLU A 636 6.61 -19.48 -7.36
C GLU A 636 6.63 -20.72 -6.48
N SER A 637 7.80 -21.32 -6.30
CA SER A 637 7.97 -22.48 -5.44
C SER A 637 8.68 -22.11 -4.15
N THR A 638 7.90 -21.54 -3.24
CA THR A 638 8.14 -21.64 -1.81
C THR A 638 7.08 -22.58 -1.22
N GLN A 639 7.18 -23.86 -1.51
CA GLN A 639 6.53 -24.91 -0.74
C GLN A 639 7.42 -26.14 -0.80
N VAL A 640 7.75 -26.67 0.38
CA VAL A 640 8.28 -28.02 0.57
C VAL A 640 7.34 -28.98 -0.12
N ALA A 641 7.65 -29.34 -1.35
CA ALA A 641 6.87 -30.31 -2.11
C ALA A 641 7.52 -31.66 -1.92
N THR A 642 7.09 -32.39 -0.89
CA THR A 642 7.18 -33.85 -0.89
C THR A 642 6.30 -34.38 -2.02
N LYS A 643 6.85 -34.50 -3.21
CA LYS A 643 6.27 -35.28 -4.29
C LYS A 643 7.37 -36.10 -4.94
N GLU A 644 7.21 -37.41 -4.85
CA GLU A 644 8.01 -38.37 -5.66
C GLU A 644 7.95 -37.95 -7.14
N VAL A 645 9.01 -37.34 -7.63
CA VAL A 645 9.26 -37.27 -9.06
C VAL A 645 10.06 -38.54 -9.40
N LYS A 646 9.37 -39.63 -9.65
CA LYS A 646 9.92 -40.74 -10.41
C LYS A 646 10.09 -40.29 -11.85
N GLY A 647 11.24 -39.75 -12.19
CA GLY A 647 11.64 -39.41 -13.53
C GLY A 647 13.15 -39.50 -13.60
N ILE A 648 13.68 -40.63 -14.13
CA ILE A 648 15.03 -40.70 -14.64
C ILE A 648 15.17 -39.59 -15.66
N ALA A 649 15.99 -38.57 -15.36
CA ALA A 649 16.32 -37.51 -16.32
C ALA A 649 17.00 -38.22 -17.51
N ILE A 650 16.28 -38.33 -18.62
CA ILE A 650 16.85 -38.79 -19.87
C ILE A 650 17.74 -37.66 -20.36
N ASP A 651 19.05 -37.88 -20.45
CA ASP A 651 19.98 -36.92 -21.03
C ASP A 651 19.47 -36.50 -22.43
N ARG A 652 19.01 -35.29 -22.57
CA ARG A 652 18.64 -34.63 -23.84
C ARG A 652 19.82 -33.81 -24.32
N GLU A 653 19.81 -33.40 -25.57
CA GLU A 653 20.76 -32.40 -26.02
C GLU A 653 20.69 -31.14 -25.14
N GLY A 654 21.80 -30.67 -24.60
CA GLY A 654 21.87 -29.54 -23.68
C GLY A 654 21.64 -29.89 -22.21
N THR A 655 21.40 -31.13 -21.81
CA THR A 655 21.25 -31.55 -20.42
C THR A 655 22.22 -32.63 -20.00
N LYS A 656 22.64 -32.64 -18.73
CA LYS A 656 23.51 -33.66 -18.15
C LYS A 656 23.28 -33.86 -16.66
N THR A 657 23.24 -35.13 -16.24
CA THR A 657 23.19 -35.50 -14.82
C THR A 657 24.53 -36.09 -14.39
N TYR A 658 25.10 -35.58 -13.32
CA TYR A 658 26.35 -36.03 -12.72
C TYR A 658 26.06 -36.75 -11.40
N THR A 659 26.45 -37.98 -11.28
CA THR A 659 26.29 -38.85 -10.09
C THR A 659 27.60 -39.35 -9.53
N ASP A 660 28.69 -39.18 -10.28
CA ASP A 660 30.03 -39.62 -9.84
C ASP A 660 30.66 -38.60 -8.88
N PRO A 661 31.29 -39.03 -7.78
CA PRO A 661 31.84 -38.16 -6.78
C PRO A 661 32.91 -37.18 -7.30
N ALA A 662 33.66 -37.55 -8.35
CA ALA A 662 34.71 -36.69 -8.88
C ALA A 662 34.11 -35.44 -9.57
N SER A 663 33.10 -35.63 -10.42
CA SER A 663 32.38 -34.54 -11.07
C SER A 663 31.65 -33.66 -10.03
N ILE A 664 31.00 -34.26 -9.02
CA ILE A 664 30.34 -33.52 -7.94
C ILE A 664 31.34 -32.65 -7.17
N MET A 665 32.51 -33.17 -6.82
CA MET A 665 33.56 -32.42 -6.12
C MET A 665 34.10 -31.24 -6.93
N GLU A 666 34.05 -31.27 -8.25
CA GLU A 666 34.50 -30.18 -9.12
C GLU A 666 33.39 -29.17 -9.39
N ILE A 667 32.12 -29.61 -9.53
CA ILE A 667 30.99 -28.73 -9.82
C ILE A 667 30.54 -27.95 -8.57
N TYR A 668 30.42 -28.62 -7.42
CA TYR A 668 29.78 -28.04 -6.24
C TYR A 668 30.44 -26.75 -5.72
N PRO A 669 31.76 -26.58 -5.69
CA PRO A 669 32.41 -25.30 -5.31
C PRO A 669 32.16 -24.16 -6.30
N ALA A 670 31.85 -24.49 -7.56
CA ALA A 670 31.61 -23.52 -8.62
C ALA A 670 30.16 -22.99 -8.67
N ILE A 671 29.27 -23.55 -7.85
CA ILE A 671 27.85 -23.16 -7.81
C ILE A 671 27.47 -22.52 -6.50
N ILE A 672 26.43 -21.71 -6.52
CA ILE A 672 25.83 -21.06 -5.35
C ILE A 672 24.34 -21.37 -5.27
N PRO A 673 23.75 -21.51 -4.07
CA PRO A 673 22.33 -21.72 -3.89
C PRO A 673 21.51 -20.57 -4.48
N GLY A 674 20.39 -20.92 -5.10
CA GLY A 674 19.50 -19.96 -5.72
C GLY A 674 18.97 -18.91 -4.74
N ASP A 675 18.59 -19.34 -3.55
CA ASP A 675 18.08 -18.42 -2.50
C ASP A 675 19.13 -17.36 -2.15
N PHE A 676 20.37 -17.79 -1.92
CA PHE A 676 21.48 -16.90 -1.60
C PHE A 676 21.82 -15.95 -2.77
N TYR A 677 21.75 -16.46 -4.01
CA TYR A 677 21.93 -15.62 -5.20
C TYR A 677 20.83 -14.56 -5.30
N TRP A 678 19.54 -14.91 -5.16
CA TRP A 678 18.47 -13.97 -5.30
C TRP A 678 18.53 -12.83 -4.26
N ASP A 679 18.92 -13.16 -3.04
CA ASP A 679 19.11 -12.17 -1.97
C ASP A 679 20.30 -11.23 -2.27
N ASN A 680 21.31 -11.68 -3.05
CA ASN A 680 22.54 -10.96 -3.35
C ASN A 680 22.74 -10.67 -4.85
N SER A 681 21.72 -10.81 -5.67
CA SER A 681 21.80 -10.79 -7.15
C SER A 681 22.45 -9.53 -7.73
N VAL A 682 22.39 -8.42 -6.99
CA VAL A 682 23.02 -7.16 -7.36
C VAL A 682 24.55 -7.24 -7.27
N PHE A 683 25.07 -8.00 -6.30
CA PHE A 683 26.52 -8.04 -6.00
C PHE A 683 27.22 -9.29 -6.55
N ILE A 684 26.48 -10.36 -6.81
CA ILE A 684 27.05 -11.63 -7.25
C ILE A 684 26.79 -11.85 -8.75
N ASP A 685 27.83 -12.21 -9.49
CA ASP A 685 27.71 -12.58 -10.89
C ASP A 685 27.54 -14.08 -11.04
N VAL A 686 26.48 -14.47 -11.78
CA VAL A 686 26.20 -15.86 -12.11
C VAL A 686 25.90 -16.04 -13.59
N GLU A 687 26.02 -17.27 -14.06
CA GLU A 687 25.63 -17.66 -15.41
C GLU A 687 24.13 -18.02 -15.43
N ASN A 688 23.31 -17.10 -15.90
CA ASN A 688 21.84 -17.23 -15.91
C ASN A 688 21.29 -18.13 -17.02
N SER A 689 22.13 -18.50 -18.01
CA SER A 689 21.73 -19.35 -19.14
C SER A 689 21.84 -20.85 -18.83
N ILE A 690 22.29 -21.20 -17.62
CA ILE A 690 22.43 -22.58 -17.18
C ILE A 690 21.67 -22.80 -15.89
N GLU A 691 20.71 -23.74 -15.89
CA GLU A 691 20.04 -24.18 -14.67
C GLU A 691 20.81 -25.32 -14.04
N VAL A 692 20.99 -25.26 -12.72
CA VAL A 692 21.63 -26.34 -11.94
C VAL A 692 20.66 -26.74 -10.83
N ILE A 693 20.33 -28.05 -10.80
CA ILE A 693 19.49 -28.62 -9.75
C ILE A 693 20.32 -29.64 -8.97
N VAL A 694 20.46 -29.43 -7.68
CA VAL A 694 21.19 -30.33 -6.78
C VAL A 694 20.21 -31.14 -5.95
N THR A 695 20.33 -32.48 -6.01
CA THR A 695 19.57 -33.41 -5.16
C THR A 695 20.44 -33.78 -3.95
N ILE A 696 19.94 -33.43 -2.75
CA ILE A 696 20.65 -33.53 -1.47
C ILE A 696 19.96 -34.59 -0.61
N ASN A 697 20.72 -35.55 -0.04
CA ASN A 697 20.20 -36.46 0.97
C ASN A 697 20.11 -35.80 2.32
N ILE A 698 18.91 -35.89 2.96
CA ILE A 698 18.64 -35.24 4.26
C ILE A 698 18.95 -36.22 5.40
N ASP A 699 18.68 -37.50 5.22
CA ASP A 699 18.85 -38.53 6.24
C ASP A 699 19.27 -39.87 5.66
N ASP A 700 19.59 -40.83 6.54
CA ASP A 700 19.97 -42.21 6.16
C ASP A 700 18.80 -43.05 5.57
N TYR A 701 17.58 -42.50 5.52
CA TYR A 701 16.36 -43.18 5.05
C TYR A 701 15.98 -42.87 3.60
N GLU A 702 16.92 -42.40 2.79
CA GLU A 702 16.71 -42.01 1.37
C GLU A 702 15.71 -40.86 1.16
N ASN A 703 15.46 -40.02 2.17
CA ASN A 703 14.77 -38.74 1.97
C ASN A 703 15.74 -37.76 1.32
N PHE A 704 15.30 -37.12 0.25
CA PHE A 704 16.09 -36.11 -0.47
C PHE A 704 15.29 -34.86 -0.76
N ILE A 705 16.00 -33.76 -0.89
CA ILE A 705 15.46 -32.47 -1.32
C ILE A 705 16.20 -32.03 -2.58
N THR A 706 15.48 -31.36 -3.48
CA THR A 706 16.07 -30.72 -4.66
C THR A 706 16.12 -29.23 -4.48
N ARG A 707 17.24 -28.60 -4.83
CA ARG A 707 17.41 -27.13 -4.80
C ARG A 707 18.03 -26.64 -6.10
N SER A 708 17.60 -25.43 -6.51
CA SER A 708 18.20 -24.68 -7.61
C SER A 708 19.49 -24.02 -7.16
N TYR A 709 20.49 -24.07 -8.01
CA TYR A 709 21.79 -23.43 -7.89
C TYR A 709 22.12 -22.70 -9.18
N TYR A 710 23.09 -21.79 -9.13
CA TYR A 710 23.63 -21.09 -10.28
C TYR A 710 25.13 -21.25 -10.31
N PHE A 711 25.72 -21.37 -11.51
CA PHE A 711 27.18 -21.26 -11.65
C PHE A 711 27.61 -19.82 -11.39
N LYS A 712 28.68 -19.66 -10.62
CA LYS A 712 29.39 -18.37 -10.55
C LYS A 712 29.95 -18.02 -11.92
N ALA A 713 29.91 -16.74 -12.28
CA ALA A 713 30.41 -16.31 -13.57
C ALA A 713 31.88 -16.71 -13.76
N ASN A 714 32.20 -17.27 -14.92
CA ASN A 714 33.53 -17.76 -15.30
C ASN A 714 34.10 -18.96 -14.47
N GLU A 715 33.28 -19.60 -13.63
CA GLU A 715 33.72 -20.76 -12.83
C GLU A 715 33.13 -22.11 -13.33
N ILE A 716 32.50 -22.13 -14.50
CA ILE A 716 31.92 -23.36 -15.04
C ILE A 716 33.06 -24.33 -15.45
N PRO A 717 33.07 -25.58 -14.94
CA PRO A 717 34.07 -26.55 -15.34
C PRO A 717 34.03 -26.87 -16.85
N GLU A 718 35.19 -26.99 -17.49
CA GLU A 718 35.29 -27.18 -18.94
C GLU A 718 34.56 -28.43 -19.45
N PHE A 719 34.51 -29.50 -18.65
CA PHE A 719 33.78 -30.71 -19.03
C PHE A 719 32.26 -30.47 -19.03
N VAL A 720 31.74 -29.65 -18.12
CA VAL A 720 30.32 -29.27 -18.08
C VAL A 720 29.97 -28.48 -19.34
N ILE A 721 30.75 -27.44 -19.68
CA ILE A 721 30.59 -26.65 -20.91
C ILE A 721 30.46 -27.55 -22.14
N ARG A 722 31.35 -28.53 -22.26
CA ARG A 722 31.34 -29.48 -23.37
C ARG A 722 30.11 -30.37 -23.34
N ASP A 723 29.76 -30.93 -22.18
CA ASP A 723 28.70 -31.95 -22.04
C ASP A 723 27.30 -31.38 -22.28
N ILE A 724 27.07 -30.09 -22.00
CA ILE A 724 25.79 -29.38 -22.24
C ILE A 724 25.80 -28.52 -23.50
N ASN A 725 26.84 -28.64 -24.36
CA ASN A 725 26.99 -27.81 -25.57
C ASN A 725 26.87 -26.31 -25.32
N TYR A 726 27.44 -25.81 -24.20
CA TYR A 726 27.42 -24.38 -23.86
C TYR A 726 28.53 -23.67 -24.66
N LYS A 727 28.17 -22.49 -25.31
CA LYS A 727 29.12 -21.74 -26.16
C LYS A 727 29.34 -20.35 -25.59
#